data_bf84b5f992f5aa5c1f076c06d024767e
#
_entry.id   bf84b5f992f5aa5c1f076c06d024767e
#
_cell.length_a   1.000
_cell.length_b   1.000
_cell.length_c   1.000
_cell.angle_alpha   90.00
_cell.angle_beta   90.00
_cell.angle_gamma   90.00
#
_symmetry.space_group_name_H-M   'P 1'
#
loop_
_entity.id
_entity.type
_entity.pdbx_description
1 polymer ?
#
loop_
_entity_poly.entity_id
_entity_poly.type
_entity_poly.pdbx_seq_one_letter_code
_entity_poly.pdbx_strand_id
1 'polypeptide(L)'
;RQGEGGAVDAQANNGGLLKADGGEVLMTARAAGDLLNAVVNNTGTIEAKGLASRAGKITLDGGTVLVGGKLDASAAEAGAPAGSIVTRGEQVRVARGTTVDTRAGNTAGTWAIEAANAGVANNNADTLYPAGASIDGDTLSNNLGTTNVALTNTQGDLTVGGPVAWNSDRSLTLTSQKGNVDLQQAVSSASANASLNVNAADKIRINDTIKLTGRNAHLELNSKNGHTLNKDVVVTLSGDNASFRSNGEDYKVLHNMADLRNVDANLGGRYVIGNAIDGANTSFRSIGGSGTFTGVFDGLGNPISRLSITGTGPNIGLFGQSTGYLANLTLDSLTVDGTSAARATFVGGLVGDNLGRIENVNAKNTSVSYNGRNMVMMGGLVGRNLGTIDRANFAGRVSGSANTLSVGGLASVNGGTIADSTASADVTLSGSSGSPFQGSYSREVQSIGGFVGTNNGEIVRSSSRGRVSGRDDTSTGGFVGINFGTIRNASANATVTAGKGSYVGGFAGKIRDDGTIANASASGPVWANGALAIGGFVGDNAGGTLDGVQSDGDVTDLASGHVGGLAGRNGGTIRHAQARSTVTTGRNSHAGGLVGTNDGAVSNSSATGRVSAGEASDAGGLVGLNTGELDTVTATGNVTAGNGSRVGGLVGTNQGNRAIVRHAATTGNVGANNSTVGGLVGLNDQGAVIDDASSTGTIAGTFSTLGGLVGENAGTIRASTSSSRIDPASTIYGGRSWGTLVGYNNRSGNIEASSVEGAAQPYYMVGLSIGKINGQWYYGPVDR
;
A
#
# COMPACT_ATOMS: atom_id res chain seq x y z
N ARG A 1 -25.87 54.67 7.23
CA ARG A 1 -25.28 55.87 7.83
C ARG A 1 -24.11 56.35 6.97
N GLN A 2 -24.13 57.61 6.61
CA GLN A 2 -22.96 58.30 6.02
C GLN A 2 -22.19 58.96 7.13
N GLY A 3 -20.92 58.60 7.32
CA GLY A 3 -20.00 59.28 8.22
C GLY A 3 -19.15 60.31 7.50
N GLU A 4 -18.80 61.38 8.16
CA GLU A 4 -17.88 62.40 7.59
C GLU A 4 -16.48 61.82 7.45
N GLY A 5 -15.95 61.76 6.22
CA GLY A 5 -14.50 61.60 5.96
C GLY A 5 -13.96 60.18 5.88
N GLY A 6 -14.70 59.14 5.54
CA GLY A 6 -14.19 57.76 5.39
C GLY A 6 -15.13 56.81 4.66
N ALA A 7 -14.71 55.54 4.54
CA ALA A 7 -15.52 54.47 3.99
C ALA A 7 -16.82 54.34 4.77
N VAL A 8 -17.95 54.28 4.09
CA VAL A 8 -19.28 54.22 4.69
C VAL A 8 -19.64 52.77 4.98
N ASP A 9 -19.73 52.42 6.25
CA ASP A 9 -20.27 51.13 6.67
C ASP A 9 -21.81 51.18 6.57
N ALA A 10 -22.38 50.22 5.81
CA ALA A 10 -23.82 50.08 5.75
C ALA A 10 -24.27 49.09 6.83
N GLN A 11 -25.31 49.47 7.58
CA GLN A 11 -25.77 48.66 8.69
C GLN A 11 -27.29 48.63 8.77
N ALA A 12 -27.86 47.44 8.92
CA ALA A 12 -29.27 47.25 9.25
C ALA A 12 -29.36 46.35 10.48
N ASN A 13 -29.95 46.90 11.57
CA ASN A 13 -30.04 46.22 12.85
C ASN A 13 -31.49 46.06 13.29
N ASN A 14 -31.83 44.89 13.87
CA ASN A 14 -33.06 44.72 14.64
C ASN A 14 -32.74 44.16 16.02
N GLY A 15 -33.00 44.90 17.06
CA GLY A 15 -32.91 44.45 18.45
C GLY A 15 -34.30 44.29 19.13
N GLY A 16 -35.36 44.57 18.43
CA GLY A 16 -36.72 44.48 18.91
C GLY A 16 -37.58 43.50 18.13
N LEU A 17 -38.75 43.93 17.69
CA LEU A 17 -39.69 43.12 16.92
C LEU A 17 -39.97 43.75 15.56
N LEU A 18 -39.75 42.99 14.48
CA LEU A 18 -40.23 43.26 13.14
C LEU A 18 -41.36 42.28 12.84
N LYS A 19 -42.52 42.75 12.45
CA LYS A 19 -43.70 41.91 12.24
C LYS A 19 -44.39 42.25 10.93
N ALA A 20 -44.60 41.24 10.07
CA ALA A 20 -45.30 41.36 8.81
C ALA A 20 -46.07 40.08 8.50
N ASP A 21 -47.01 39.68 9.37
CA ASP A 21 -47.78 38.46 9.20
C ASP A 21 -48.56 38.46 7.89
N GLY A 22 -48.53 37.40 7.14
CA GLY A 22 -49.09 37.29 5.80
C GLY A 22 -48.27 37.99 4.72
N GLY A 23 -47.07 38.47 5.06
CA GLY A 23 -46.19 39.23 4.19
C GLY A 23 -44.75 38.76 4.19
N GLU A 24 -43.87 39.73 3.98
CA GLU A 24 -42.42 39.50 3.84
C GLU A 24 -41.65 40.53 4.68
N VAL A 25 -40.59 40.07 5.35
CA VAL A 25 -39.62 40.96 5.99
C VAL A 25 -38.30 40.82 5.22
N LEU A 26 -37.78 41.94 4.73
CA LEU A 26 -36.49 42.03 4.08
C LEU A 26 -35.58 42.99 4.83
N MET A 27 -34.45 42.49 5.33
CA MET A 27 -33.35 43.30 5.83
C MET A 27 -32.18 43.22 4.89
N THR A 28 -31.71 44.34 4.37
CA THR A 28 -30.60 44.36 3.41
C THR A 28 -29.65 45.52 3.73
N ALA A 29 -28.38 45.30 3.53
CA ALA A 29 -27.36 46.31 3.62
C ALA A 29 -26.36 46.13 2.46
N ARG A 30 -26.01 47.24 1.80
CA ARG A 30 -25.04 47.27 0.70
C ARG A 30 -24.01 48.35 0.95
N ALA A 31 -22.77 48.09 0.68
CA ALA A 31 -21.65 49.03 0.75
C ALA A 31 -20.94 49.10 -0.60
N ALA A 32 -20.52 50.32 -0.96
CA ALA A 32 -19.70 50.54 -2.16
C ALA A 32 -18.22 50.35 -1.79
N GLY A 33 -17.69 49.20 -1.89
CA GLY A 33 -16.29 48.90 -1.54
C GLY A 33 -16.17 47.55 -0.87
N ASP A 34 -15.76 47.54 0.38
CA ASP A 34 -15.66 46.27 1.12
C ASP A 34 -17.03 45.72 1.48
N LEU A 35 -17.44 44.62 0.88
CA LEU A 35 -18.73 43.97 1.13
C LEU A 35 -18.91 43.54 2.58
N LEU A 36 -17.86 43.23 3.30
CA LEU A 36 -17.92 42.80 4.69
C LEU A 36 -18.39 43.93 5.64
N ASN A 37 -18.26 45.19 5.21
CA ASN A 37 -18.73 46.32 5.97
C ASN A 37 -20.23 46.59 5.79
N ALA A 38 -20.90 45.86 4.90
CA ALA A 38 -22.36 45.91 4.77
C ALA A 38 -22.98 44.86 5.72
N VAL A 39 -23.34 45.29 6.94
CA VAL A 39 -23.74 44.40 8.03
C VAL A 39 -25.26 44.41 8.23
N VAL A 40 -25.85 43.19 8.19
CA VAL A 40 -27.21 42.94 8.65
C VAL A 40 -27.13 42.18 9.97
N ASN A 41 -27.76 42.70 11.02
CA ASN A 41 -27.72 42.12 12.36
C ASN A 41 -29.10 42.00 12.96
N ASN A 42 -29.50 40.80 13.32
CA ASN A 42 -30.72 40.58 14.10
C ASN A 42 -30.36 39.94 15.44
N THR A 43 -30.73 40.61 16.52
CA THR A 43 -30.65 40.05 17.88
C THR A 43 -32.04 39.92 18.52
N GLY A 44 -33.03 40.47 17.87
CA GLY A 44 -34.45 40.48 18.34
C GLY A 44 -35.27 39.39 17.64
N THR A 45 -36.54 39.70 17.43
CA THR A 45 -37.51 38.80 16.81
C THR A 45 -37.98 39.38 15.48
N ILE A 46 -38.04 38.52 14.48
CA ILE A 46 -38.65 38.79 13.18
C ILE A 46 -39.79 37.80 12.99
N GLU A 47 -41.01 38.32 12.79
CA GLU A 47 -42.19 37.51 12.50
C GLU A 47 -42.75 37.88 11.11
N ALA A 48 -42.82 36.90 10.25
CA ALA A 48 -43.56 36.98 9.00
C ALA A 48 -44.39 35.70 8.89
N LYS A 49 -45.35 35.54 9.79
CA LYS A 49 -46.16 34.33 9.87
C LYS A 49 -47.08 34.23 8.65
N GLY A 50 -47.23 33.01 8.15
CA GLY A 50 -48.13 32.71 7.04
C GLY A 50 -49.60 32.92 7.45
N LEU A 51 -50.38 33.46 6.54
CA LEU A 51 -51.83 33.66 6.68
C LEU A 51 -52.55 33.09 5.47
N ALA A 52 -53.55 32.23 5.70
CA ALA A 52 -54.38 31.61 4.67
C ALA A 52 -53.55 30.95 3.57
N SER A 53 -53.55 31.51 2.36
CA SER A 53 -52.82 30.97 1.19
C SER A 53 -51.43 31.59 1.00
N ARG A 54 -50.99 32.48 1.94
CA ARG A 54 -49.69 33.17 1.82
C ARG A 54 -48.68 32.60 2.80
N ALA A 55 -47.55 32.10 2.30
CA ALA A 55 -46.41 31.74 3.13
C ALA A 55 -45.70 32.96 3.69
N GLY A 56 -45.24 32.88 4.93
CA GLY A 56 -44.32 33.87 5.49
C GLY A 56 -42.97 33.82 4.80
N LYS A 57 -42.30 34.98 4.70
CA LYS A 57 -40.97 35.06 4.09
C LYS A 57 -40.08 36.05 4.84
N ILE A 58 -38.90 35.61 5.21
CA ILE A 58 -37.89 36.44 5.88
C ILE A 58 -36.59 36.33 5.08
N THR A 59 -36.01 37.49 4.71
CA THR A 59 -34.71 37.54 4.00
C THR A 59 -33.78 38.50 4.72
N LEU A 60 -32.60 38.02 5.07
CA LEU A 60 -31.46 38.81 5.57
C LEU A 60 -30.34 38.73 4.55
N ASP A 61 -29.99 39.87 3.94
CA ASP A 61 -29.04 39.94 2.83
C ASP A 61 -28.04 41.07 3.02
N GLY A 62 -26.77 40.76 3.18
CA GLY A 62 -25.72 41.76 3.37
C GLY A 62 -24.37 41.22 3.03
N GLY A 63 -23.32 42.01 3.24
CA GLY A 63 -21.94 41.52 3.15
C GLY A 63 -21.60 40.59 4.31
N THR A 64 -21.94 41.04 5.52
CA THR A 64 -21.89 40.24 6.76
C THR A 64 -23.28 40.16 7.35
N VAL A 65 -23.78 38.96 7.60
CA VAL A 65 -25.09 38.73 8.19
C VAL A 65 -24.93 38.04 9.53
N LEU A 66 -25.33 38.72 10.60
CA LEU A 66 -25.32 38.20 11.96
C LEU A 66 -26.74 37.78 12.31
N VAL A 67 -26.98 36.50 12.49
CA VAL A 67 -28.31 35.91 12.72
C VAL A 67 -28.43 35.53 14.20
N GLY A 68 -29.30 36.17 14.94
CA GLY A 68 -29.56 35.84 16.33
C GLY A 68 -31.06 35.96 16.66
N GLY A 69 -31.40 35.74 17.90
CA GLY A 69 -32.79 35.86 18.37
C GLY A 69 -33.74 34.84 17.76
N LYS A 70 -34.86 35.31 17.22
CA LYS A 70 -35.93 34.46 16.68
C LYS A 70 -36.35 34.92 15.29
N LEU A 71 -36.44 33.98 14.34
CA LEU A 71 -37.00 34.18 13.00
C LEU A 71 -38.21 33.27 12.87
N ASP A 72 -39.40 33.83 12.82
CA ASP A 72 -40.65 33.06 12.80
C ASP A 72 -41.44 33.34 11.52
N ALA A 73 -41.39 32.37 10.61
CA ALA A 73 -42.18 32.34 9.38
C ALA A 73 -43.21 31.18 9.41
N SER A 74 -43.58 30.72 10.60
CA SER A 74 -44.55 29.64 10.77
C SER A 74 -45.98 30.09 10.45
N ALA A 75 -46.86 29.11 10.19
CA ALA A 75 -48.28 29.32 9.98
C ALA A 75 -49.09 28.51 10.99
N ALA A 76 -50.06 29.16 11.66
CA ALA A 76 -50.92 28.49 12.62
C ALA A 76 -52.10 27.77 11.98
N GLU A 77 -52.50 28.16 10.77
CA GLU A 77 -53.69 27.62 10.09
C GLU A 77 -53.39 26.32 9.36
N ALA A 78 -54.28 25.34 9.48
CA ALA A 78 -54.19 24.09 8.75
C ALA A 78 -54.31 24.34 7.23
N GLY A 79 -53.43 23.78 6.45
CA GLY A 79 -53.40 23.92 4.99
C GLY A 79 -52.73 25.19 4.47
N ALA A 80 -52.20 26.05 5.35
CA ALA A 80 -51.37 27.17 4.91
C ALA A 80 -50.02 26.67 4.39
N PRO A 81 -49.40 27.36 3.41
CA PRO A 81 -48.08 26.94 2.91
C PRO A 81 -46.99 27.21 3.95
N ALA A 82 -45.97 26.38 3.97
CA ALA A 82 -44.83 26.53 4.86
C ALA A 82 -44.00 27.78 4.53
N GLY A 83 -43.36 28.36 5.55
CA GLY A 83 -42.57 29.57 5.42
C GLY A 83 -41.23 29.38 4.71
N SER A 84 -40.58 30.48 4.40
CA SER A 84 -39.27 30.50 3.75
C SER A 84 -38.37 31.55 4.41
N ILE A 85 -37.15 31.18 4.74
CA ILE A 85 -36.15 32.06 5.35
C ILE A 85 -34.86 31.95 4.56
N VAL A 86 -34.28 33.11 4.20
CA VAL A 86 -32.99 33.18 3.49
C VAL A 86 -32.07 34.11 4.26
N THR A 87 -30.90 33.64 4.59
CA THR A 87 -29.80 34.42 5.15
C THR A 87 -28.58 34.24 4.25
N ARG A 88 -28.15 35.33 3.62
CA ARG A 88 -27.04 35.24 2.64
C ARG A 88 -26.11 36.45 2.71
N GLY A 89 -24.86 36.20 2.43
CA GLY A 89 -23.82 37.21 2.39
C GLY A 89 -22.47 36.59 2.09
N GLU A 90 -21.43 37.41 2.04
CA GLU A 90 -20.04 36.91 1.99
C GLU A 90 -19.75 36.11 3.27
N GLN A 91 -20.20 36.65 4.43
CA GLN A 91 -20.11 35.96 5.71
C GLN A 91 -21.50 35.91 6.35
N VAL A 92 -21.93 34.74 6.76
CA VAL A 92 -23.12 34.53 7.59
C VAL A 92 -22.68 33.86 8.89
N ARG A 93 -23.07 34.43 10.02
CA ARG A 93 -22.73 33.88 11.33
C ARG A 93 -24.00 33.81 12.17
N VAL A 94 -24.36 32.59 12.54
CA VAL A 94 -25.56 32.30 13.33
C VAL A 94 -25.17 32.18 14.80
N ALA A 95 -25.75 33.03 15.64
CA ALA A 95 -25.51 33.01 17.08
C ALA A 95 -26.03 31.72 17.69
N ARG A 96 -25.28 31.19 18.66
CA ARG A 96 -25.70 30.03 19.42
C ARG A 96 -27.05 30.30 20.09
N GLY A 97 -27.96 29.34 19.99
CA GLY A 97 -29.31 29.47 20.55
C GLY A 97 -30.31 30.22 19.69
N THR A 98 -29.92 30.65 18.48
CA THR A 98 -30.88 31.21 17.51
C THR A 98 -31.96 30.20 17.20
N THR A 99 -33.23 30.68 17.16
CA THR A 99 -34.37 29.83 16.83
C THR A 99 -35.03 30.29 15.53
N VAL A 100 -35.37 29.32 14.69
CA VAL A 100 -36.00 29.54 13.38
C VAL A 100 -37.17 28.58 13.27
N ASP A 101 -38.32 29.07 12.80
CA ASP A 101 -39.53 28.27 12.65
C ASP A 101 -40.19 28.57 11.30
N THR A 102 -40.40 27.53 10.49
CA THR A 102 -41.07 27.61 9.19
C THR A 102 -42.26 26.67 9.09
N ARG A 103 -42.69 26.06 10.19
CA ARG A 103 -43.72 25.03 10.20
C ARG A 103 -45.08 25.56 9.76
N ALA A 104 -45.79 24.73 9.02
CA ALA A 104 -47.20 24.85 8.75
C ALA A 104 -47.85 23.47 8.95
N GLY A 105 -48.51 23.27 10.10
CA GLY A 105 -49.00 21.95 10.50
C GLY A 105 -47.83 20.97 10.69
N ASN A 106 -47.87 19.81 10.01
CA ASN A 106 -46.84 18.78 10.08
C ASN A 106 -45.71 19.00 9.08
N THR A 107 -45.80 20.00 8.22
CA THR A 107 -44.77 20.33 7.23
C THR A 107 -43.93 21.50 7.71
N ALA A 108 -42.76 21.68 7.09
CA ALA A 108 -41.94 22.85 7.30
C ALA A 108 -41.36 23.35 5.98
N GLY A 109 -41.03 24.62 5.93
CA GLY A 109 -40.30 25.20 4.83
C GLY A 109 -38.80 25.11 5.02
N THR A 110 -38.06 25.92 4.28
CA THR A 110 -36.60 25.84 4.25
C THR A 110 -35.97 27.16 4.75
N TRP A 111 -34.94 27.03 5.56
CA TRP A 111 -33.99 28.08 5.88
C TRP A 111 -32.74 27.87 5.04
N ALA A 112 -32.49 28.77 4.10
CA ALA A 112 -31.27 28.75 3.27
C ALA A 112 -30.19 29.66 3.89
N ILE A 113 -29.01 29.11 4.11
CA ILE A 113 -27.81 29.82 4.55
C ILE A 113 -26.81 29.76 3.40
N GLU A 114 -26.56 30.90 2.75
CA GLU A 114 -25.66 30.98 1.60
C GLU A 114 -24.53 31.96 1.90
N ALA A 115 -23.29 31.46 1.93
CA ALA A 115 -22.12 32.28 2.28
C ALA A 115 -20.81 31.65 1.84
N ALA A 116 -19.77 32.47 1.77
CA ALA A 116 -18.41 31.98 1.54
C ALA A 116 -17.86 31.15 2.72
N ASN A 117 -18.36 31.43 3.95
CA ASN A 117 -17.98 30.70 5.15
C ASN A 117 -19.00 29.60 5.54
N ALA A 118 -19.97 29.27 4.70
CA ALA A 118 -20.98 28.29 5.06
C ALA A 118 -20.36 26.96 5.45
N GLY A 119 -20.80 26.43 6.57
CA GLY A 119 -20.32 25.19 7.17
C GLY A 119 -20.84 25.08 8.60
N VAL A 120 -20.49 23.98 9.25
CA VAL A 120 -20.87 23.66 10.61
C VAL A 120 -19.66 23.66 11.50
N ALA A 121 -19.63 24.53 12.50
CA ALA A 121 -18.56 24.57 13.48
C ALA A 121 -18.81 23.58 14.61
N ASN A 122 -17.73 23.23 15.30
CA ASN A 122 -17.82 22.49 16.54
C ASN A 122 -18.51 23.36 17.62
N ASN A 123 -19.16 22.71 18.56
CA ASN A 123 -19.83 23.39 19.66
C ASN A 123 -18.81 24.01 20.60
N ASN A 124 -18.94 25.30 20.82
CA ASN A 124 -18.12 26.03 21.79
C ASN A 124 -18.99 26.89 22.69
N ALA A 125 -19.15 26.47 23.94
CA ALA A 125 -20.02 27.15 24.91
C ALA A 125 -19.52 28.54 25.29
N ASP A 126 -18.25 28.87 25.07
CA ASP A 126 -17.64 30.13 25.50
C ASP A 126 -17.78 31.25 24.45
N THR A 127 -18.33 30.97 23.28
CA THR A 127 -18.53 31.96 22.21
C THR A 127 -19.98 32.04 21.76
N LEU A 128 -20.44 33.24 21.47
CA LEU A 128 -21.78 33.46 20.92
C LEU A 128 -21.85 33.04 19.46
N TYR A 129 -20.84 33.39 18.67
CA TYR A 129 -20.76 33.06 17.25
C TYR A 129 -19.73 31.97 16.99
N PRO A 130 -20.00 31.08 16.04
CA PRO A 130 -19.04 30.02 15.70
C PRO A 130 -17.78 30.59 15.04
N ALA A 131 -16.63 29.96 15.28
CA ALA A 131 -15.40 30.31 14.65
C ALA A 131 -15.23 29.51 13.34
N GLY A 132 -14.91 30.19 12.23
CA GLY A 132 -14.54 29.57 10.96
C GLY A 132 -15.69 28.94 10.17
N ALA A 133 -16.94 29.02 10.62
CA ALA A 133 -18.10 28.50 9.94
C ALA A 133 -19.35 29.36 10.24
N SER A 134 -20.46 29.08 9.57
CA SER A 134 -21.66 29.88 9.67
C SER A 134 -22.56 29.55 10.86
N ILE A 135 -22.56 28.28 11.30
CA ILE A 135 -23.45 27.80 12.36
C ILE A 135 -22.77 26.68 13.14
N ASP A 136 -23.01 26.58 14.45
CA ASP A 136 -22.54 25.44 15.22
C ASP A 136 -23.48 24.24 15.11
N GLY A 137 -22.97 23.05 15.46
CA GLY A 137 -23.70 21.78 15.36
C GLY A 137 -24.97 21.75 16.20
N ASP A 138 -24.95 22.26 17.44
CA ASP A 138 -26.12 22.26 18.34
C ASP A 138 -27.20 23.18 17.84
N THR A 139 -26.85 24.38 17.41
CA THR A 139 -27.82 25.33 16.86
C THR A 139 -28.47 24.81 15.60
N LEU A 140 -27.70 24.22 14.71
CA LEU A 140 -28.23 23.56 13.51
C LEU A 140 -29.17 22.41 13.89
N SER A 141 -28.72 21.52 14.78
CA SER A 141 -29.50 20.36 15.22
C SER A 141 -30.83 20.77 15.81
N ASN A 142 -30.87 21.80 16.69
CA ASN A 142 -32.10 22.29 17.31
C ASN A 142 -33.06 22.84 16.27
N ASN A 143 -32.58 23.57 15.28
CA ASN A 143 -33.45 24.20 14.28
C ASN A 143 -33.96 23.20 13.23
N LEU A 144 -33.33 22.05 13.08
CA LEU A 144 -33.88 20.95 12.29
C LEU A 144 -35.11 20.30 12.93
N GLY A 145 -35.49 20.70 14.17
CA GLY A 145 -36.78 20.36 14.76
C GLY A 145 -37.96 21.06 14.10
N THR A 146 -37.76 22.27 13.61
CA THR A 146 -38.81 23.20 13.16
C THR A 146 -38.66 23.60 11.70
N THR A 147 -37.55 23.30 11.05
CA THR A 147 -37.31 23.78 9.69
C THR A 147 -36.33 22.87 8.94
N ASN A 148 -36.51 22.80 7.63
CA ASN A 148 -35.50 22.21 6.76
C ASN A 148 -34.38 23.22 6.56
N VAL A 149 -33.13 22.79 6.57
CA VAL A 149 -31.98 23.67 6.45
C VAL A 149 -31.16 23.32 5.21
N ALA A 150 -30.83 24.34 4.43
CA ALA A 150 -29.94 24.23 3.28
C ALA A 150 -28.73 25.15 3.49
N LEU A 151 -27.55 24.55 3.68
CA LEU A 151 -26.28 25.27 3.75
C LEU A 151 -25.61 25.22 2.39
N THR A 152 -25.23 26.39 1.87
CA THR A 152 -24.49 26.50 0.60
C THR A 152 -23.24 27.32 0.79
N ASN A 153 -22.07 26.67 0.59
CA ASN A 153 -20.80 27.38 0.50
C ASN A 153 -20.58 27.81 -0.94
N THR A 154 -20.43 29.10 -1.16
CA THR A 154 -20.39 29.71 -2.49
C THR A 154 -18.99 29.84 -3.07
N GLN A 155 -17.95 29.63 -2.28
CA GLN A 155 -16.55 29.92 -2.66
C GLN A 155 -15.60 28.73 -2.58
N GLY A 156 -15.86 27.78 -1.72
CA GLY A 156 -14.95 26.68 -1.48
C GLY A 156 -15.60 25.46 -0.82
N ASP A 157 -14.82 24.75 -0.01
CA ASP A 157 -15.31 23.57 0.67
C ASP A 157 -16.34 23.90 1.76
N LEU A 158 -17.33 23.04 1.89
CA LEU A 158 -18.25 23.06 3.03
C LEU A 158 -17.83 21.97 4.00
N THR A 159 -17.48 22.36 5.22
CA THR A 159 -17.03 21.43 6.25
C THR A 159 -18.06 21.30 7.36
N VAL A 160 -18.40 20.06 7.72
CA VAL A 160 -19.17 19.76 8.93
C VAL A 160 -18.18 19.38 10.04
N GLY A 161 -17.82 20.39 10.83
CA GLY A 161 -16.82 20.26 11.92
C GLY A 161 -17.45 20.05 13.30
N GLY A 162 -18.76 20.00 13.41
CA GLY A 162 -19.50 19.67 14.62
C GLY A 162 -20.60 18.65 14.36
N PRO A 163 -20.94 17.79 15.32
CA PRO A 163 -21.97 16.78 15.14
C PRO A 163 -23.35 17.41 14.94
N VAL A 164 -24.15 16.79 14.08
CA VAL A 164 -25.51 17.20 13.77
C VAL A 164 -26.46 16.04 13.98
N ALA A 165 -27.49 16.24 14.82
CA ALA A 165 -28.46 15.19 15.12
C ALA A 165 -29.88 15.80 15.27
N TRP A 166 -30.86 15.16 14.66
CA TRP A 166 -32.26 15.61 14.79
C TRP A 166 -33.21 14.40 14.77
N ASN A 167 -34.40 14.59 15.35
CA ASN A 167 -35.44 13.55 15.45
C ASN A 167 -36.78 14.05 14.90
N SER A 168 -36.77 14.83 13.84
CA SER A 168 -37.97 15.34 13.17
C SER A 168 -37.92 15.01 11.70
N ASP A 169 -39.07 15.00 11.04
CA ASP A 169 -39.18 14.73 9.60
C ASP A 169 -38.71 15.93 8.79
N ARG A 170 -37.44 16.26 8.89
CA ARG A 170 -36.81 17.41 8.25
C ARG A 170 -35.64 16.98 7.40
N SER A 171 -35.26 17.83 6.46
CA SER A 171 -34.14 17.62 5.58
C SER A 171 -32.99 18.58 5.86
N LEU A 172 -31.77 18.06 5.79
CA LEU A 172 -30.55 18.86 5.77
C LEU A 172 -29.93 18.72 4.39
N THR A 173 -29.69 19.86 3.75
CA THR A 173 -29.00 19.90 2.44
C THR A 173 -27.69 20.67 2.61
N LEU A 174 -26.59 20.05 2.21
CA LEU A 174 -25.25 20.60 2.29
C LEU A 174 -24.68 20.71 0.87
N THR A 175 -24.35 21.93 0.44
CA THR A 175 -23.88 22.17 -0.92
C THR A 175 -22.59 22.97 -0.90
N SER A 176 -21.57 22.47 -1.60
CA SER A 176 -20.40 23.25 -1.99
C SER A 176 -20.50 23.54 -3.49
N GLN A 177 -20.57 24.80 -3.86
CA GLN A 177 -20.71 25.17 -5.28
C GLN A 177 -19.41 25.05 -6.06
N LYS A 178 -18.25 25.11 -5.39
CA LYS A 178 -16.94 25.14 -6.05
C LYS A 178 -15.92 24.14 -5.54
N GLY A 179 -16.21 23.43 -4.46
CA GLY A 179 -15.25 22.53 -3.82
C GLY A 179 -15.87 21.24 -3.34
N ASN A 180 -15.32 20.75 -2.23
CA ASN A 180 -15.72 19.51 -1.59
C ASN A 180 -16.75 19.76 -0.47
N VAL A 181 -17.46 18.71 -0.11
CA VAL A 181 -18.17 18.66 1.18
C VAL A 181 -17.42 17.67 2.07
N ASP A 182 -16.92 18.14 3.19
CA ASP A 182 -16.17 17.36 4.18
C ASP A 182 -17.02 17.11 5.42
N LEU A 183 -17.48 15.90 5.62
CA LEU A 183 -18.22 15.48 6.80
C LEU A 183 -17.24 14.94 7.84
N GLN A 184 -16.70 15.83 8.68
CA GLN A 184 -15.69 15.47 9.69
C GLN A 184 -16.29 14.97 11.00
N GLN A 185 -17.59 15.23 11.21
CA GLN A 185 -18.31 14.84 12.41
C GLN A 185 -19.60 14.12 12.02
N ALA A 186 -20.16 13.39 12.96
CA ALA A 186 -21.32 12.56 12.73
C ALA A 186 -22.56 13.35 12.36
N VAL A 187 -23.34 12.82 11.43
CA VAL A 187 -24.67 13.31 11.06
C VAL A 187 -25.67 12.19 11.27
N SER A 188 -26.70 12.41 12.08
CA SER A 188 -27.64 11.35 12.44
C SER A 188 -29.07 11.84 12.58
N SER A 189 -30.02 10.96 12.25
CA SER A 189 -31.43 11.13 12.54
C SER A 189 -32.12 9.78 12.67
N ALA A 190 -33.01 9.66 13.66
CA ALA A 190 -33.87 8.49 13.83
C ALA A 190 -35.28 8.73 13.32
N SER A 191 -35.59 9.91 12.78
CA SER A 191 -36.95 10.25 12.35
C SER A 191 -37.36 9.50 11.10
N ALA A 192 -38.62 9.12 11.03
CA ALA A 192 -39.17 8.28 9.98
C ALA A 192 -38.92 8.81 8.56
N ASN A 193 -39.00 10.10 8.36
CA ASN A 193 -38.89 10.73 7.04
C ASN A 193 -37.75 11.76 6.98
N ALA A 194 -36.72 11.58 7.76
CA ALA A 194 -35.51 12.42 7.69
C ALA A 194 -34.78 12.27 6.39
N SER A 195 -34.17 13.34 5.89
CA SER A 195 -33.41 13.33 4.65
C SER A 195 -32.08 14.09 4.82
N LEU A 196 -31.03 13.53 4.28
CA LEU A 196 -29.74 14.21 4.14
C LEU A 196 -29.36 14.24 2.66
N ASN A 197 -29.15 15.43 2.11
CA ASN A 197 -28.75 15.65 0.73
C ASN A 197 -27.42 16.39 0.71
N VAL A 198 -26.43 15.83 0.04
CA VAL A 198 -25.08 16.38 -0.04
C VAL A 198 -24.71 16.61 -1.49
N ASN A 199 -24.32 17.84 -1.83
CA ASN A 199 -23.98 18.21 -3.19
C ASN A 199 -22.59 18.86 -3.19
N ALA A 200 -21.63 18.24 -3.84
CA ALA A 200 -20.27 18.74 -3.97
C ALA A 200 -19.92 18.99 -5.44
N ALA A 201 -19.31 20.14 -5.73
CA ALA A 201 -18.77 20.39 -7.07
C ALA A 201 -17.63 19.46 -7.42
N ASP A 202 -16.87 19.01 -6.43
CA ASP A 202 -15.76 18.05 -6.60
C ASP A 202 -16.10 16.73 -5.87
N LYS A 203 -15.71 16.57 -4.62
CA LYS A 203 -15.82 15.30 -3.88
C LYS A 203 -16.63 15.46 -2.60
N ILE A 204 -17.24 14.37 -2.16
CA ILE A 204 -17.78 14.22 -0.82
C ILE A 204 -16.82 13.35 -0.01
N ARG A 205 -16.34 13.85 1.12
CA ARG A 205 -15.49 13.10 2.04
C ARG A 205 -16.25 12.80 3.30
N ILE A 206 -16.47 11.52 3.57
CA ILE A 206 -17.19 11.04 4.74
C ILE A 206 -16.18 10.50 5.74
N ASN A 207 -15.83 11.34 6.73
CA ASN A 207 -14.78 11.03 7.71
C ASN A 207 -15.35 10.65 9.09
N ASP A 208 -16.66 10.67 9.26
CA ASP A 208 -17.35 10.20 10.44
C ASP A 208 -18.72 9.63 10.04
N THR A 209 -19.40 8.96 10.95
CA THR A 209 -20.64 8.24 10.71
C THR A 209 -21.75 9.13 10.15
N ILE A 210 -22.47 8.59 9.18
CA ILE A 210 -23.83 9.03 8.83
C ILE A 210 -24.77 7.93 9.31
N LYS A 211 -25.78 8.26 10.13
CA LYS A 211 -26.69 7.27 10.66
C LYS A 211 -28.14 7.74 10.52
N LEU A 212 -28.83 7.20 9.53
CA LEU A 212 -30.23 7.48 9.24
C LEU A 212 -31.02 6.19 9.43
N THR A 213 -31.78 6.08 10.52
CA THR A 213 -32.45 4.83 10.91
C THR A 213 -33.96 4.86 10.71
N GLY A 214 -34.51 5.98 10.26
CA GLY A 214 -35.94 6.11 10.02
C GLY A 214 -36.46 5.20 8.91
N ARG A 215 -37.70 4.79 9.02
CA ARG A 215 -38.32 3.83 8.08
C ARG A 215 -38.23 4.29 6.63
N ASN A 216 -38.45 5.56 6.36
CA ASN A 216 -38.45 6.17 5.03
C ASN A 216 -37.29 7.18 4.87
N ALA A 217 -36.23 7.05 5.65
CA ALA A 217 -35.09 7.98 5.56
C ALA A 217 -34.50 7.98 4.15
N HIS A 218 -34.01 9.14 3.74
CA HIS A 218 -33.40 9.33 2.42
C HIS A 218 -32.00 9.90 2.55
N LEU A 219 -31.08 9.33 1.80
CA LEU A 219 -29.72 9.82 1.65
C LEU A 219 -29.42 10.07 0.17
N GLU A 220 -28.96 11.27 -0.15
CA GLU A 220 -28.54 11.62 -1.49
C GLU A 220 -27.14 12.20 -1.49
N LEU A 221 -26.25 11.62 -2.30
CA LEU A 221 -24.86 12.04 -2.43
C LEU A 221 -24.58 12.36 -3.90
N ASN A 222 -24.43 13.64 -4.21
CA ASN A 222 -24.17 14.11 -5.56
C ASN A 222 -22.79 14.77 -5.63
N SER A 223 -21.95 14.33 -6.54
CA SER A 223 -20.61 14.87 -6.70
C SER A 223 -20.07 14.59 -8.08
N LYS A 224 -19.16 15.46 -8.55
CA LYS A 224 -18.47 15.22 -9.84
C LYS A 224 -17.52 14.04 -9.73
N ASN A 225 -16.76 13.94 -8.65
CA ASN A 225 -15.65 13.00 -8.50
C ASN A 225 -15.87 11.95 -7.39
N GLY A 226 -17.13 11.71 -7.02
CA GLY A 226 -17.52 10.63 -6.13
C GLY A 226 -17.50 10.98 -4.65
N HIS A 227 -17.86 9.99 -3.84
CA HIS A 227 -17.79 10.06 -2.38
C HIS A 227 -16.80 9.01 -1.87
N THR A 228 -16.09 9.38 -0.82
CA THR A 228 -15.11 8.50 -0.17
C THR A 228 -15.41 8.38 1.31
N LEU A 229 -15.27 7.16 1.82
CA LEU A 229 -15.37 6.87 3.25
C LEU A 229 -13.96 6.72 3.83
N ASN A 230 -13.73 7.36 4.97
CA ASN A 230 -12.50 7.13 5.72
C ASN A 230 -12.52 5.72 6.33
N LYS A 231 -11.35 5.26 6.77
CA LYS A 231 -11.22 3.93 7.37
C LYS A 231 -12.22 3.75 8.53
N ASP A 232 -12.90 2.60 8.56
CA ASP A 232 -13.85 2.20 9.60
C ASP A 232 -15.11 3.08 9.71
N VAL A 233 -15.33 3.97 8.77
CA VAL A 233 -16.56 4.77 8.72
C VAL A 233 -17.70 3.95 8.15
N VAL A 234 -18.86 4.03 8.80
CA VAL A 234 -20.08 3.34 8.40
C VAL A 234 -21.18 4.35 8.13
N VAL A 235 -21.86 4.20 7.01
CA VAL A 235 -23.08 4.95 6.66
C VAL A 235 -24.27 4.03 6.80
N THR A 236 -25.14 4.30 7.75
CA THR A 236 -26.32 3.48 8.05
C THR A 236 -27.57 4.08 7.42
N LEU A 237 -28.32 3.25 6.72
CA LEU A 237 -29.59 3.58 6.09
C LEU A 237 -30.53 2.37 6.28
N SER A 238 -30.91 2.12 7.53
CA SER A 238 -31.45 0.83 7.98
C SER A 238 -32.97 0.68 7.90
N GLY A 239 -33.71 1.76 7.59
CA GLY A 239 -35.16 1.67 7.50
C GLY A 239 -35.65 0.80 6.35
N ASP A 240 -36.78 0.14 6.52
CA ASP A 240 -37.32 -0.83 5.54
C ASP A 240 -37.60 -0.19 4.17
N ASN A 241 -38.01 1.09 4.14
CA ASN A 241 -38.27 1.85 2.92
C ASN A 241 -37.24 2.96 2.71
N ALA A 242 -36.08 2.87 3.34
CA ALA A 242 -35.00 3.83 3.15
C ALA A 242 -34.59 3.86 1.68
N SER A 243 -34.20 5.03 1.20
CA SER A 243 -33.80 5.27 -0.18
C SER A 243 -32.46 5.94 -0.27
N PHE A 244 -31.74 5.63 -1.34
CA PHE A 244 -30.45 6.22 -1.66
C PHE A 244 -30.42 6.66 -3.13
N ARG A 245 -29.89 7.87 -3.36
CA ARG A 245 -29.74 8.42 -4.70
C ARG A 245 -28.36 9.05 -4.83
N SER A 246 -27.73 8.89 -5.97
CA SER A 246 -26.44 9.49 -6.27
C SER A 246 -26.40 9.91 -7.74
N ASN A 247 -26.07 11.18 -7.98
CA ASN A 247 -25.94 11.76 -9.32
C ASN A 247 -27.14 11.48 -10.23
N GLY A 248 -28.33 11.60 -9.66
CA GLY A 248 -29.57 11.41 -10.39
C GLY A 248 -30.04 9.97 -10.57
N GLU A 249 -29.33 9.01 -10.00
CA GLU A 249 -29.65 7.59 -10.12
C GLU A 249 -30.09 7.00 -8.80
N ASP A 250 -31.21 6.26 -8.81
CA ASP A 250 -31.71 5.56 -7.64
C ASP A 250 -31.00 4.24 -7.44
N TYR A 251 -30.63 3.93 -6.19
CA TYR A 251 -29.98 2.68 -5.80
C TYR A 251 -30.95 1.84 -4.96
N LYS A 252 -30.86 0.54 -5.10
CA LYS A 252 -31.56 -0.36 -4.18
C LYS A 252 -30.76 -0.50 -2.89
N VAL A 253 -31.43 -0.33 -1.75
CA VAL A 253 -30.84 -0.49 -0.42
C VAL A 253 -31.03 -1.92 0.05
N LEU A 254 -29.90 -2.58 0.37
CA LEU A 254 -29.88 -3.99 0.79
C LEU A 254 -29.79 -4.07 2.31
N HIS A 255 -30.66 -4.89 2.92
CA HIS A 255 -30.75 -4.99 4.38
C HIS A 255 -30.47 -6.40 4.93
N ASN A 256 -30.59 -7.43 4.11
CA ASN A 256 -30.55 -8.83 4.56
C ASN A 256 -30.04 -9.76 3.47
N MET A 257 -29.91 -11.04 3.81
CA MET A 257 -29.43 -12.06 2.88
C MET A 257 -30.32 -12.27 1.66
N ALA A 258 -31.63 -12.13 1.81
CA ALA A 258 -32.55 -12.23 0.69
C ALA A 258 -32.35 -11.10 -0.32
N ASP A 259 -32.14 -9.88 0.16
CA ASP A 259 -31.81 -8.73 -0.68
C ASP A 259 -30.48 -8.94 -1.43
N LEU A 260 -29.47 -9.45 -0.72
CA LEU A 260 -28.17 -9.74 -1.31
C LEU A 260 -28.28 -10.81 -2.40
N ARG A 261 -29.03 -11.87 -2.15
CA ARG A 261 -29.27 -12.92 -3.16
C ARG A 261 -29.96 -12.39 -4.39
N ASN A 262 -30.89 -11.43 -4.21
CA ASN A 262 -31.69 -10.89 -5.30
C ASN A 262 -30.90 -9.96 -6.25
N VAL A 263 -29.65 -9.63 -5.94
CA VAL A 263 -28.76 -8.96 -6.87
C VAL A 263 -28.59 -9.74 -8.18
N ASP A 264 -28.71 -11.08 -8.11
CA ASP A 264 -28.68 -11.94 -9.30
C ASP A 264 -29.77 -11.58 -10.34
N ALA A 265 -30.89 -11.02 -9.89
CA ALA A 265 -31.98 -10.65 -10.80
C ALA A 265 -31.65 -9.43 -11.69
N ASN A 266 -30.69 -8.62 -11.28
CA ASN A 266 -30.26 -7.46 -12.05
C ASN A 266 -28.77 -7.17 -11.81
N LEU A 267 -27.91 -7.82 -12.56
CA LEU A 267 -26.46 -7.71 -12.44
C LEU A 267 -25.92 -6.36 -12.96
N GLY A 268 -26.72 -5.58 -13.64
CA GLY A 268 -26.39 -4.22 -14.08
C GLY A 268 -26.95 -3.13 -13.16
N GLY A 269 -27.61 -3.49 -12.06
CA GLY A 269 -28.25 -2.57 -11.14
C GLY A 269 -27.27 -1.79 -10.25
N ARG A 270 -27.82 -0.85 -9.50
CA ARG A 270 -27.10 -0.03 -8.52
C ARG A 270 -27.58 -0.37 -7.13
N TYR A 271 -26.63 -0.67 -6.25
CA TYR A 271 -26.90 -1.20 -4.91
C TYR A 271 -26.06 -0.48 -3.86
N VAL A 272 -26.67 -0.24 -2.69
CA VAL A 272 -25.97 0.13 -1.46
C VAL A 272 -26.38 -0.83 -0.34
N ILE A 273 -25.50 -1.03 0.63
CA ILE A 273 -25.84 -1.79 1.84
C ILE A 273 -26.27 -0.79 2.91
N GLY A 274 -27.47 -0.97 3.46
CA GLY A 274 -28.04 -0.05 4.45
C GLY A 274 -27.69 -0.35 5.90
N ASN A 275 -27.32 -1.60 6.20
CA ASN A 275 -26.93 -2.06 7.53
C ASN A 275 -26.07 -3.32 7.42
N ALA A 276 -25.50 -3.74 8.54
CA ALA A 276 -24.73 -4.99 8.57
C ALA A 276 -25.59 -6.18 8.11
N ILE A 277 -25.01 -7.04 7.29
CA ILE A 277 -25.65 -8.27 6.81
C ILE A 277 -24.85 -9.46 7.35
N ASP A 278 -25.50 -10.27 8.18
CA ASP A 278 -24.91 -11.45 8.78
C ASP A 278 -25.41 -12.71 8.10
N GLY A 279 -24.49 -13.47 7.51
CA GLY A 279 -24.82 -14.72 6.82
C GLY A 279 -25.03 -15.92 7.73
N ALA A 280 -24.77 -15.82 9.03
CA ALA A 280 -24.91 -16.90 10.01
C ALA A 280 -24.20 -18.20 9.59
N ASN A 281 -23.09 -18.10 8.90
CA ASN A 281 -22.31 -19.21 8.34
C ASN A 281 -23.08 -20.07 7.32
N THR A 282 -24.09 -19.51 6.67
CA THR A 282 -24.83 -20.22 5.63
C THR A 282 -24.07 -20.27 4.32
N SER A 283 -24.38 -21.26 3.51
CA SER A 283 -23.84 -21.39 2.16
C SER A 283 -24.41 -20.29 1.25
N PHE A 284 -23.56 -19.63 0.49
CA PHE A 284 -23.94 -18.55 -0.40
C PHE A 284 -23.20 -18.72 -1.74
N ARG A 285 -23.96 -18.86 -2.83
CA ARG A 285 -23.37 -18.95 -4.17
C ARG A 285 -22.88 -17.58 -4.62
N SER A 286 -21.79 -17.56 -5.39
CA SER A 286 -21.29 -16.34 -6.00
C SER A 286 -22.41 -15.57 -6.71
N ILE A 287 -22.49 -14.27 -6.46
CA ILE A 287 -23.41 -13.39 -7.18
C ILE A 287 -23.02 -13.40 -8.67
N GLY A 288 -24.03 -13.55 -9.50
CA GLY A 288 -23.85 -13.65 -10.93
C GLY A 288 -23.69 -15.08 -11.46
N GLY A 289 -23.31 -16.03 -10.64
CA GLY A 289 -23.07 -17.40 -11.09
C GLY A 289 -22.03 -17.44 -12.22
N SER A 290 -22.44 -17.83 -13.42
CA SER A 290 -21.61 -17.77 -14.65
C SER A 290 -21.71 -16.44 -15.39
N GLY A 291 -22.54 -15.52 -14.95
CA GLY A 291 -22.69 -14.17 -15.53
C GLY A 291 -21.70 -13.17 -14.94
N THR A 292 -21.84 -11.91 -15.36
CA THR A 292 -20.96 -10.82 -14.98
C THR A 292 -21.73 -9.71 -14.29
N PHE A 293 -21.26 -9.28 -13.12
CA PHE A 293 -21.79 -8.08 -12.48
C PHE A 293 -21.23 -6.85 -13.19
N THR A 294 -22.12 -6.02 -13.72
CA THR A 294 -21.74 -4.83 -14.50
C THR A 294 -22.18 -3.52 -13.84
N GLY A 295 -22.86 -3.60 -12.72
CA GLY A 295 -23.46 -2.46 -12.05
C GLY A 295 -22.54 -1.77 -11.04
N VAL A 296 -23.17 -1.19 -10.02
CA VAL A 296 -22.50 -0.53 -8.89
C VAL A 296 -22.93 -1.20 -7.59
N PHE A 297 -21.96 -1.57 -6.78
CA PHE A 297 -22.21 -2.14 -5.47
C PHE A 297 -21.36 -1.38 -4.44
N ASP A 298 -22.03 -0.50 -3.69
CA ASP A 298 -21.40 0.35 -2.69
C ASP A 298 -21.87 -0.10 -1.30
N GLY A 299 -20.94 -0.64 -0.52
CA GLY A 299 -21.26 -1.12 0.82
C GLY A 299 -21.57 -0.05 1.83
N LEU A 300 -21.24 1.22 1.54
CA LEU A 300 -21.35 2.33 2.49
C LEU A 300 -20.66 2.04 3.84
N GLY A 301 -19.64 1.19 3.84
CA GLY A 301 -18.91 0.78 5.02
C GLY A 301 -19.58 -0.33 5.83
N ASN A 302 -20.78 -0.77 5.47
CA ASN A 302 -21.50 -1.80 6.20
C ASN A 302 -20.90 -3.18 5.96
N PRO A 303 -20.72 -4.02 7.00
CA PRO A 303 -20.12 -5.33 6.85
C PRO A 303 -21.09 -6.37 6.31
N ILE A 304 -20.54 -7.25 5.48
CA ILE A 304 -21.12 -8.57 5.18
C ILE A 304 -20.27 -9.58 5.94
N SER A 305 -20.87 -10.38 6.78
CA SER A 305 -20.13 -11.28 7.65
C SER A 305 -20.66 -12.72 7.63
N ARG A 306 -19.79 -13.67 7.97
CA ARG A 306 -20.09 -15.07 8.22
C ARG A 306 -20.83 -15.72 7.04
N LEU A 307 -20.24 -15.63 5.85
CA LEU A 307 -20.70 -16.35 4.67
C LEU A 307 -19.77 -17.52 4.34
N SER A 308 -20.35 -18.63 3.93
CA SER A 308 -19.63 -19.74 3.32
C SER A 308 -19.87 -19.69 1.80
N ILE A 309 -18.91 -19.13 1.07
CA ILE A 309 -19.05 -18.85 -0.35
C ILE A 309 -18.70 -20.10 -1.17
N THR A 310 -19.60 -20.46 -2.08
CA THR A 310 -19.43 -21.53 -3.04
C THR A 310 -19.72 -21.02 -4.45
N GLY A 311 -19.41 -21.80 -5.48
CA GLY A 311 -19.71 -21.44 -6.84
C GLY A 311 -19.90 -22.65 -7.73
N THR A 312 -20.45 -22.43 -8.90
CA THR A 312 -20.68 -23.46 -9.92
C THR A 312 -19.98 -23.17 -11.24
N GLY A 313 -19.47 -21.96 -11.39
CA GLY A 313 -18.80 -21.52 -12.60
C GLY A 313 -17.27 -21.50 -12.46
N PRO A 314 -16.55 -20.96 -13.48
CA PRO A 314 -15.11 -20.87 -13.42
C PRO A 314 -14.60 -19.82 -12.41
N ASN A 315 -15.45 -18.88 -12.01
CA ASN A 315 -15.08 -17.77 -11.13
C ASN A 315 -15.83 -17.88 -9.81
N ILE A 316 -15.13 -17.89 -8.69
CA ILE A 316 -15.68 -18.03 -7.35
C ILE A 316 -15.25 -16.85 -6.50
N GLY A 317 -16.20 -16.23 -5.80
CA GLY A 317 -16.05 -15.13 -4.87
C GLY A 317 -17.42 -14.67 -4.42
N LEU A 318 -17.53 -13.64 -3.64
CA LEU A 318 -18.82 -13.01 -3.38
C LEU A 318 -19.50 -12.65 -4.71
N PHE A 319 -18.71 -12.14 -5.64
CA PHE A 319 -19.07 -11.99 -7.07
C PHE A 319 -18.19 -12.95 -7.87
N GLY A 320 -18.76 -13.63 -8.87
CA GLY A 320 -17.95 -14.49 -9.73
C GLY A 320 -17.02 -13.69 -10.62
N GLN A 321 -17.58 -12.89 -11.53
CA GLN A 321 -16.87 -11.96 -12.40
C GLN A 321 -17.50 -10.57 -12.31
N SER A 322 -16.70 -9.52 -12.38
CA SER A 322 -17.18 -8.14 -12.33
C SER A 322 -16.46 -7.25 -13.33
N THR A 323 -17.23 -6.47 -14.09
CA THR A 323 -16.76 -5.30 -14.83
C THR A 323 -17.28 -4.00 -14.20
N GLY A 324 -18.04 -4.12 -13.12
CA GLY A 324 -18.68 -3.01 -12.43
C GLY A 324 -17.78 -2.31 -11.42
N TYR A 325 -18.42 -1.55 -10.55
CA TYR A 325 -17.77 -0.81 -9.47
C TYR A 325 -18.18 -1.41 -8.12
N LEU A 326 -17.20 -1.89 -7.37
CA LEU A 326 -17.37 -2.46 -6.03
C LEU A 326 -16.60 -1.57 -5.04
N ALA A 327 -17.29 -0.99 -4.08
CA ALA A 327 -16.67 -0.01 -3.20
C ALA A 327 -17.21 -0.04 -1.77
N ASN A 328 -16.39 0.45 -0.85
CA ASN A 328 -16.76 0.70 0.55
C ASN A 328 -17.37 -0.53 1.23
N LEU A 329 -16.71 -1.67 1.04
CA LEU A 329 -17.13 -2.96 1.56
C LEU A 329 -16.25 -3.39 2.72
N THR A 330 -16.88 -3.89 3.77
CA THR A 330 -16.20 -4.63 4.82
C THR A 330 -16.69 -6.08 4.76
N LEU A 331 -15.77 -7.01 4.55
CA LEU A 331 -16.03 -8.44 4.53
C LEU A 331 -15.43 -9.04 5.79
N ASP A 332 -16.22 -9.73 6.61
CA ASP A 332 -15.76 -10.26 7.89
C ASP A 332 -16.12 -11.73 8.03
N SER A 333 -15.11 -12.54 8.32
CA SER A 333 -15.29 -13.97 8.58
C SER A 333 -15.95 -14.73 7.42
N LEU A 334 -15.51 -14.44 6.20
CA LEU A 334 -15.92 -15.18 5.02
C LEU A 334 -15.04 -16.44 4.87
N THR A 335 -15.68 -17.54 4.47
CA THR A 335 -14.99 -18.74 4.05
C THR A 335 -15.31 -18.99 2.57
N VAL A 336 -14.29 -19.12 1.75
CA VAL A 336 -14.43 -19.36 0.32
C VAL A 336 -13.84 -20.72 -0.02
N ASP A 337 -14.67 -21.62 -0.54
CA ASP A 337 -14.25 -22.95 -0.97
C ASP A 337 -14.16 -23.02 -2.49
N GLY A 338 -12.94 -22.90 -3.01
CA GLY A 338 -12.67 -23.01 -4.44
C GLY A 338 -12.91 -24.39 -5.01
N THR A 339 -12.93 -25.43 -4.16
CA THR A 339 -13.19 -26.82 -4.56
C THR A 339 -14.67 -27.08 -4.83
N SER A 340 -15.55 -26.15 -4.43
CA SER A 340 -17.00 -26.30 -4.61
C SER A 340 -17.45 -26.37 -6.07
N ALA A 341 -16.65 -25.81 -6.99
CA ALA A 341 -16.93 -25.85 -8.44
C ALA A 341 -15.99 -26.81 -9.16
N ALA A 342 -16.57 -27.65 -10.01
CA ALA A 342 -15.80 -28.63 -10.79
C ALA A 342 -14.85 -27.99 -11.82
N ARG A 343 -15.08 -26.74 -12.22
CA ARG A 343 -14.31 -26.03 -13.24
C ARG A 343 -13.78 -24.68 -12.74
N ALA A 344 -13.43 -24.58 -11.46
CA ALA A 344 -12.87 -23.36 -10.92
C ALA A 344 -11.59 -22.96 -11.66
N THR A 345 -11.44 -21.68 -11.99
CA THR A 345 -10.25 -21.08 -12.59
C THR A 345 -9.72 -19.95 -11.74
N PHE A 346 -10.59 -19.01 -11.35
CA PHE A 346 -10.24 -17.87 -10.52
C PHE A 346 -11.06 -17.89 -9.23
N VAL A 347 -10.37 -17.80 -8.10
CA VAL A 347 -10.99 -17.83 -6.77
C VAL A 347 -10.49 -16.64 -5.96
N GLY A 348 -11.41 -15.87 -5.40
CA GLY A 348 -11.11 -14.74 -4.52
C GLY A 348 -12.21 -14.52 -3.50
N GLY A 349 -11.94 -13.85 -2.41
CA GLY A 349 -12.95 -13.58 -1.36
C GLY A 349 -14.06 -12.65 -1.84
N LEU A 350 -13.70 -11.61 -2.56
CA LEU A 350 -14.65 -10.65 -3.13
C LEU A 350 -15.04 -11.01 -4.55
N VAL A 351 -14.07 -11.24 -5.41
CA VAL A 351 -14.28 -11.46 -6.85
C VAL A 351 -13.36 -12.54 -7.36
N GLY A 352 -13.89 -13.49 -8.11
CA GLY A 352 -13.05 -14.45 -8.83
C GLY A 352 -12.23 -13.77 -9.92
N ASP A 353 -12.89 -12.99 -10.80
CA ASP A 353 -12.25 -12.30 -11.93
C ASP A 353 -12.72 -10.85 -12.02
N ASN A 354 -11.82 -9.91 -11.73
CA ASN A 354 -12.12 -8.48 -11.76
C ASN A 354 -11.59 -7.82 -13.02
N LEU A 355 -12.51 -7.30 -13.84
CA LEU A 355 -12.20 -6.46 -15.00
C LEU A 355 -12.66 -5.00 -14.78
N GLY A 356 -13.31 -4.74 -13.65
CA GLY A 356 -13.84 -3.44 -13.28
C GLY A 356 -12.98 -2.73 -12.25
N ARG A 357 -13.64 -2.12 -11.30
CA ARG A 357 -13.02 -1.24 -10.32
C ARG A 357 -13.40 -1.66 -8.90
N ILE A 358 -12.38 -1.80 -8.06
CA ILE A 358 -12.53 -2.12 -6.63
C ILE A 358 -11.88 -0.99 -5.84
N GLU A 359 -12.58 -0.44 -4.86
CA GLU A 359 -12.13 0.72 -4.13
C GLU A 359 -12.59 0.66 -2.67
N ASN A 360 -11.67 0.88 -1.74
CA ASN A 360 -11.95 0.89 -0.30
C ASN A 360 -12.69 -0.38 0.17
N VAL A 361 -12.03 -1.52 0.04
CA VAL A 361 -12.56 -2.81 0.50
C VAL A 361 -11.65 -3.37 1.58
N ASN A 362 -12.23 -3.76 2.69
CA ASN A 362 -11.52 -4.36 3.81
C ASN A 362 -12.09 -5.75 4.10
N ALA A 363 -11.30 -6.77 3.85
CA ALA A 363 -11.64 -8.16 4.20
C ALA A 363 -10.80 -8.60 5.40
N LYS A 364 -11.43 -9.11 6.43
CA LYS A 364 -10.77 -9.58 7.64
C LYS A 364 -11.30 -10.94 8.09
N ASN A 365 -10.48 -11.69 8.81
CA ASN A 365 -10.82 -13.04 9.30
C ASN A 365 -11.35 -13.93 8.18
N THR A 366 -10.81 -13.79 6.98
CA THR A 366 -11.31 -14.44 5.76
C THR A 366 -10.38 -15.58 5.37
N SER A 367 -10.96 -16.71 5.00
CA SER A 367 -10.23 -17.90 4.59
C SER A 367 -10.65 -18.30 3.17
N VAL A 368 -9.66 -18.36 2.28
CA VAL A 368 -9.86 -18.79 0.89
C VAL A 368 -9.03 -20.04 0.67
N SER A 369 -9.67 -21.13 0.24
CA SER A 369 -9.00 -22.41 0.09
C SER A 369 -9.38 -23.12 -1.19
N TYR A 370 -8.44 -23.96 -1.67
CA TYR A 370 -8.64 -24.86 -2.79
C TYR A 370 -7.88 -26.16 -2.54
N ASN A 371 -8.56 -27.28 -2.70
CA ASN A 371 -7.98 -28.61 -2.56
C ASN A 371 -8.48 -29.54 -3.67
N GLY A 372 -8.50 -29.05 -4.91
CA GLY A 372 -8.99 -29.80 -6.05
C GLY A 372 -7.86 -30.17 -7.02
N ARG A 373 -8.25 -30.62 -8.22
CA ARG A 373 -7.34 -31.09 -9.26
C ARG A 373 -7.19 -30.15 -10.44
N ASN A 374 -7.98 -29.09 -10.51
CA ASN A 374 -7.91 -28.11 -11.58
C ASN A 374 -6.76 -27.13 -11.35
N MET A 375 -6.29 -26.51 -12.42
CA MET A 375 -5.31 -25.43 -12.35
C MET A 375 -6.01 -24.13 -11.96
N VAL A 376 -5.94 -23.77 -10.68
CA VAL A 376 -6.65 -22.64 -10.10
C VAL A 376 -5.68 -21.51 -9.78
N MET A 377 -6.13 -20.28 -10.00
CA MET A 377 -5.47 -19.05 -9.55
C MET A 377 -6.30 -18.46 -8.41
N MET A 378 -5.67 -18.31 -7.24
CA MET A 378 -6.39 -17.99 -6.02
C MET A 378 -5.76 -16.81 -5.28
N GLY A 379 -6.58 -15.83 -4.93
CA GLY A 379 -6.21 -14.70 -4.09
C GLY A 379 -7.15 -14.52 -2.91
N GLY A 380 -6.70 -13.82 -1.89
CA GLY A 380 -7.53 -13.56 -0.71
C GLY A 380 -8.75 -12.70 -1.04
N LEU A 381 -8.56 -11.67 -1.83
CA LEU A 381 -9.63 -10.77 -2.25
C LEU A 381 -10.08 -11.04 -3.68
N VAL A 382 -9.14 -11.22 -4.60
CA VAL A 382 -9.38 -11.32 -6.03
C VAL A 382 -8.58 -12.48 -6.62
N GLY A 383 -9.19 -13.30 -7.46
CA GLY A 383 -8.46 -14.34 -8.19
C GLY A 383 -7.58 -13.72 -9.27
N ARG A 384 -8.16 -13.02 -10.24
CA ARG A 384 -7.43 -12.26 -11.26
C ARG A 384 -7.91 -10.83 -11.28
N ASN A 385 -6.97 -9.89 -11.35
CA ASN A 385 -7.27 -8.47 -11.56
C ASN A 385 -6.77 -8.01 -12.92
N LEU A 386 -7.68 -7.65 -13.81
CA LEU A 386 -7.38 -6.96 -15.07
C LEU A 386 -7.87 -5.51 -15.05
N GLY A 387 -8.59 -5.11 -14.01
CA GLY A 387 -9.07 -3.76 -13.79
C GLY A 387 -8.20 -2.97 -12.82
N THR A 388 -8.84 -2.22 -11.93
CA THR A 388 -8.16 -1.40 -10.92
C THR A 388 -8.60 -1.80 -9.51
N ILE A 389 -7.63 -1.84 -8.62
CA ILE A 389 -7.85 -2.03 -7.17
C ILE A 389 -7.16 -0.88 -6.45
N ASP A 390 -7.89 -0.15 -5.63
CA ASP A 390 -7.39 0.95 -4.83
C ASP A 390 -7.88 0.86 -3.39
N ARG A 391 -6.99 1.02 -2.43
CA ARG A 391 -7.31 0.99 -1.00
C ARG A 391 -8.05 -0.28 -0.59
N ALA A 392 -7.51 -1.43 -0.98
CA ALA A 392 -8.02 -2.73 -0.58
C ALA A 392 -7.10 -3.36 0.47
N ASN A 393 -7.69 -3.98 1.46
CA ASN A 393 -6.97 -4.66 2.54
C ASN A 393 -7.54 -6.06 2.72
N PHE A 394 -6.65 -7.04 2.79
CA PHE A 394 -7.02 -8.42 3.10
C PHE A 394 -6.26 -8.89 4.33
N ALA A 395 -6.97 -9.48 5.29
CA ALA A 395 -6.39 -10.17 6.43
C ALA A 395 -7.04 -11.55 6.60
N GLY A 396 -6.22 -12.59 6.63
CA GLY A 396 -6.72 -13.95 6.76
C GLY A 396 -5.78 -14.99 6.19
N ARG A 397 -6.34 -16.04 5.61
CA ARG A 397 -5.60 -17.19 5.07
C ARG A 397 -5.95 -17.44 3.62
N VAL A 398 -4.94 -17.81 2.85
CA VAL A 398 -5.10 -18.27 1.47
C VAL A 398 -4.33 -19.57 1.31
N SER A 399 -5.03 -20.66 1.08
CA SER A 399 -4.44 -22.02 1.09
C SER A 399 -4.72 -22.74 -0.22
N GLY A 400 -3.68 -22.98 -1.00
CA GLY A 400 -3.74 -23.73 -2.25
C GLY A 400 -3.22 -25.15 -2.09
N SER A 401 -3.63 -26.02 -3.02
CA SER A 401 -3.13 -27.39 -3.15
C SER A 401 -2.05 -27.49 -4.22
N ALA A 402 -1.54 -28.69 -4.44
CA ALA A 402 -0.54 -29.00 -5.43
C ALA A 402 -0.89 -28.55 -6.87
N ASN A 403 -2.18 -28.47 -7.19
CA ASN A 403 -2.66 -28.06 -8.52
C ASN A 403 -2.95 -26.58 -8.65
N THR A 404 -2.71 -25.79 -7.60
CA THR A 404 -2.90 -24.34 -7.67
C THR A 404 -1.74 -23.71 -8.43
N LEU A 405 -2.04 -22.98 -9.51
CA LEU A 405 -1.01 -22.35 -10.35
C LEU A 405 -0.36 -21.17 -9.68
N SER A 406 -1.19 -20.34 -9.03
CA SER A 406 -0.72 -19.09 -8.45
C SER A 406 -1.57 -18.75 -7.23
N VAL A 407 -0.91 -18.30 -6.18
CA VAL A 407 -1.56 -17.90 -4.92
C VAL A 407 -1.01 -16.55 -4.48
N GLY A 408 -1.91 -15.63 -4.16
CA GLY A 408 -1.53 -14.35 -3.61
C GLY A 408 -2.39 -13.95 -2.42
N GLY A 409 -1.83 -13.19 -1.50
CA GLY A 409 -2.58 -12.72 -0.34
C GLY A 409 -3.74 -11.80 -0.71
N LEU A 410 -3.53 -10.85 -1.60
CA LEU A 410 -4.58 -9.98 -2.12
C LEU A 410 -5.17 -10.53 -3.42
N ALA A 411 -4.33 -10.81 -4.39
CA ALA A 411 -4.72 -11.31 -5.71
C ALA A 411 -3.77 -12.40 -6.18
N SER A 412 -4.25 -13.34 -6.98
CA SER A 412 -3.36 -14.34 -7.58
C SER A 412 -2.58 -13.73 -8.73
N VAL A 413 -3.26 -13.15 -9.71
CA VAL A 413 -2.65 -12.54 -10.90
C VAL A 413 -3.11 -11.11 -11.03
N ASN A 414 -2.16 -10.21 -11.17
CA ASN A 414 -2.44 -8.81 -11.50
C ASN A 414 -1.97 -8.49 -12.92
N GLY A 415 -2.91 -8.22 -13.81
CA GLY A 415 -2.64 -7.70 -15.15
C GLY A 415 -3.10 -6.25 -15.32
N GLY A 416 -3.73 -5.69 -14.29
CA GLY A 416 -4.18 -4.30 -14.23
C GLY A 416 -3.34 -3.46 -13.26
N THR A 417 -4.01 -2.65 -12.44
CA THR A 417 -3.37 -1.74 -11.48
C THR A 417 -3.84 -2.01 -10.06
N ILE A 418 -2.92 -2.03 -9.13
CA ILE A 418 -3.21 -2.10 -7.68
C ILE A 418 -2.45 -0.97 -6.99
N ALA A 419 -3.14 -0.18 -6.17
CA ALA A 419 -2.56 0.94 -5.45
C ALA A 419 -3.05 1.01 -4.01
N ASP A 420 -2.20 1.52 -3.11
CA ASP A 420 -2.56 1.85 -1.73
C ASP A 420 -3.25 0.71 -0.98
N SER A 421 -2.77 -0.52 -1.19
CA SER A 421 -3.41 -1.74 -0.70
C SER A 421 -2.47 -2.56 0.18
N THR A 422 -3.05 -3.40 1.03
CA THR A 422 -2.30 -4.24 1.96
C THR A 422 -2.83 -5.67 2.00
N ALA A 423 -1.95 -6.62 2.29
CA ALA A 423 -2.32 -7.98 2.64
C ALA A 423 -1.59 -8.41 3.91
N SER A 424 -2.35 -8.84 4.92
CA SER A 424 -1.84 -9.45 6.15
C SER A 424 -2.33 -10.90 6.15
N ALA A 425 -1.56 -11.78 5.52
CA ALA A 425 -2.07 -13.10 5.19
C ALA A 425 -1.06 -14.21 5.48
N ASP A 426 -1.59 -15.35 5.90
CA ASP A 426 -0.90 -16.62 5.82
C ASP A 426 -1.21 -17.25 4.47
N VAL A 427 -0.23 -17.26 3.59
CA VAL A 427 -0.35 -17.78 2.23
C VAL A 427 0.42 -19.07 2.14
N THR A 428 -0.28 -20.16 1.81
CA THR A 428 0.33 -21.48 1.74
C THR A 428 0.00 -22.18 0.43
N LEU A 429 0.98 -22.86 -0.10
CA LEU A 429 0.80 -23.82 -1.17
C LEU A 429 1.34 -25.15 -0.67
N SER A 430 0.44 -26.09 -0.43
CA SER A 430 0.77 -27.41 0.06
C SER A 430 0.80 -28.43 -1.08
N GLY A 431 1.41 -29.56 -0.84
CA GLY A 431 1.51 -30.67 -1.79
C GLY A 431 2.86 -31.33 -1.73
N SER A 432 2.89 -32.61 -2.03
CA SER A 432 4.09 -33.42 -2.01
C SER A 432 4.71 -33.59 -3.40
N SER A 433 5.90 -34.14 -3.44
CA SER A 433 6.53 -34.63 -4.66
C SER A 433 5.59 -35.65 -5.36
N GLY A 434 5.17 -35.37 -6.59
CA GLY A 434 4.13 -36.12 -7.30
C GLY A 434 3.08 -35.22 -7.93
N SER A 435 3.19 -33.91 -7.67
CA SER A 435 2.39 -32.90 -8.34
C SER A 435 2.70 -32.85 -9.86
N PRO A 436 1.73 -32.55 -10.72
CA PRO A 436 1.96 -32.32 -12.14
C PRO A 436 2.89 -31.13 -12.41
N PHE A 437 3.11 -30.26 -11.43
CA PHE A 437 4.00 -29.10 -11.55
C PHE A 437 5.31 -29.35 -10.79
N GLN A 438 6.26 -30.05 -11.42
CA GLN A 438 7.57 -30.36 -10.83
C GLN A 438 8.73 -29.90 -11.71
N GLY A 439 9.90 -29.74 -11.09
CA GLY A 439 11.13 -29.35 -11.77
C GLY A 439 11.10 -27.89 -12.23
N SER A 440 11.92 -27.56 -13.25
CA SER A 440 12.05 -26.19 -13.73
C SER A 440 10.78 -25.62 -14.31
N TYR A 441 9.89 -26.43 -14.82
CA TYR A 441 8.57 -25.98 -15.32
C TYR A 441 7.73 -25.43 -14.18
N SER A 442 7.70 -26.10 -13.03
CA SER A 442 6.95 -25.63 -11.86
C SER A 442 7.43 -24.26 -11.37
N ARG A 443 8.75 -24.05 -11.31
CA ARG A 443 9.34 -22.77 -10.90
C ARG A 443 8.95 -21.61 -11.82
N GLU A 444 8.70 -21.90 -13.08
CA GLU A 444 8.31 -20.89 -14.06
C GLU A 444 6.79 -20.62 -14.08
N VAL A 445 5.99 -21.51 -13.51
CA VAL A 445 4.53 -21.50 -13.61
C VAL A 445 3.88 -21.29 -12.25
N GLN A 446 4.29 -22.07 -11.22
CA GLN A 446 3.72 -21.93 -9.88
C GLN A 446 4.36 -20.79 -9.10
N SER A 447 3.53 -19.85 -8.72
CA SER A 447 3.95 -18.65 -7.98
C SER A 447 3.14 -18.45 -6.71
N ILE A 448 3.84 -18.09 -5.65
CA ILE A 448 3.22 -17.77 -4.35
C ILE A 448 3.77 -16.43 -3.89
N GLY A 449 2.88 -15.50 -3.59
CA GLY A 449 3.26 -14.20 -3.05
C GLY A 449 2.38 -13.77 -1.88
N GLY A 450 2.95 -13.09 -0.92
CA GLY A 450 2.20 -12.57 0.22
C GLY A 450 1.17 -11.52 -0.18
N PHE A 451 1.39 -10.83 -1.29
CA PHE A 451 0.49 -9.84 -1.86
C PHE A 451 -0.14 -10.32 -3.18
N VAL A 452 0.68 -10.66 -4.15
CA VAL A 452 0.23 -11.22 -5.43
C VAL A 452 1.08 -12.43 -5.81
N GLY A 453 0.49 -13.42 -6.45
CA GLY A 453 1.23 -14.55 -6.99
C GLY A 453 2.09 -14.12 -8.18
N THR A 454 1.46 -13.57 -9.22
CA THR A 454 2.12 -13.11 -10.44
C THR A 454 1.67 -11.69 -10.78
N ASN A 455 2.63 -10.81 -11.04
CA ASN A 455 2.35 -9.45 -11.49
C ASN A 455 2.80 -9.23 -12.93
N ASN A 456 1.85 -8.95 -13.81
CA ASN A 456 2.08 -8.51 -15.20
C ASN A 456 1.76 -7.04 -15.41
N GLY A 457 1.12 -6.40 -14.43
CA GLY A 457 0.68 -5.01 -14.48
C GLY A 457 1.50 -4.09 -13.59
N GLU A 458 0.82 -3.17 -12.92
CA GLU A 458 1.43 -2.16 -12.06
C GLU A 458 0.91 -2.27 -10.62
N ILE A 459 1.82 -2.24 -9.66
CA ILE A 459 1.49 -2.20 -8.22
C ILE A 459 2.28 -1.06 -7.59
N VAL A 460 1.59 -0.18 -6.87
CA VAL A 460 2.22 0.98 -6.21
C VAL A 460 1.71 1.16 -4.78
N ARG A 461 2.55 1.68 -3.91
CA ARG A 461 2.22 2.07 -2.53
C ARG A 461 1.44 0.99 -1.77
N SER A 462 1.96 -0.23 -1.84
CA SER A 462 1.29 -1.40 -1.27
C SER A 462 2.25 -2.20 -0.39
N SER A 463 1.70 -2.99 0.51
CA SER A 463 2.51 -3.77 1.44
C SER A 463 1.90 -5.12 1.77
N SER A 464 2.75 -6.04 2.19
CA SER A 464 2.35 -7.35 2.69
C SER A 464 3.05 -7.69 3.99
N ARG A 465 2.40 -8.52 4.80
CA ARG A 465 2.99 -9.14 6.00
C ARG A 465 2.30 -10.47 6.27
N GLY A 466 2.92 -11.28 7.13
CA GLY A 466 2.43 -12.60 7.48
C GLY A 466 3.41 -13.69 7.11
N ARG A 467 2.91 -14.89 6.89
CA ARG A 467 3.72 -16.05 6.50
C ARG A 467 3.44 -16.43 5.06
N VAL A 468 4.50 -16.73 4.34
CA VAL A 468 4.40 -17.26 2.98
C VAL A 468 5.14 -18.59 2.95
N SER A 469 4.41 -19.66 2.68
CA SER A 469 4.97 -21.02 2.67
C SER A 469 4.73 -21.66 1.32
N GLY A 470 5.79 -21.75 0.54
CA GLY A 470 5.79 -22.46 -0.73
C GLY A 470 6.12 -23.94 -0.55
N ARG A 471 5.97 -24.70 -1.61
CA ARG A 471 6.41 -26.09 -1.71
C ARG A 471 7.65 -26.22 -2.59
N ASP A 472 8.05 -27.44 -2.93
CA ASP A 472 9.16 -27.70 -3.86
C ASP A 472 8.88 -27.10 -5.24
N ASP A 473 9.93 -26.68 -5.93
CA ASP A 473 9.90 -26.21 -7.32
C ASP A 473 8.89 -25.08 -7.57
N THR A 474 8.93 -24.05 -6.76
CA THR A 474 8.02 -22.88 -6.87
C THR A 474 8.82 -21.59 -6.91
N SER A 475 8.18 -20.51 -7.37
CA SER A 475 8.65 -19.15 -7.15
C SER A 475 7.87 -18.54 -6.01
N THR A 476 8.52 -18.28 -4.90
CA THR A 476 7.90 -17.88 -3.64
C THR A 476 8.50 -16.57 -3.14
N GLY A 477 7.67 -15.55 -2.96
CA GLY A 477 8.09 -14.25 -2.46
C GLY A 477 7.18 -13.70 -1.37
N GLY A 478 7.74 -12.93 -0.48
CA GLY A 478 6.96 -12.30 0.60
C GLY A 478 5.93 -11.28 0.10
N PHE A 479 6.16 -10.72 -1.08
CA PHE A 479 5.23 -9.82 -1.76
C PHE A 479 4.70 -10.43 -3.06
N VAL A 480 5.58 -10.85 -3.93
CA VAL A 480 5.23 -11.37 -5.27
C VAL A 480 5.99 -12.66 -5.55
N GLY A 481 5.31 -13.66 -6.12
CA GLY A 481 5.96 -14.88 -6.56
C GLY A 481 6.83 -14.64 -7.80
N ILE A 482 6.23 -14.16 -8.88
CA ILE A 482 6.91 -13.81 -10.13
C ILE A 482 6.47 -12.43 -10.57
N ASN A 483 7.43 -11.55 -10.88
CA ASN A 483 7.15 -10.21 -11.40
C ASN A 483 7.62 -10.05 -12.84
N PHE A 484 6.69 -9.79 -13.76
CA PHE A 484 6.93 -9.40 -15.14
C PHE A 484 6.68 -7.91 -15.38
N GLY A 485 6.00 -7.25 -14.46
CA GLY A 485 5.54 -5.86 -14.59
C GLY A 485 6.33 -4.89 -13.73
N THR A 486 5.65 -3.88 -13.23
CA THR A 486 6.22 -2.80 -12.44
C THR A 486 5.67 -2.80 -11.03
N ILE A 487 6.56 -2.77 -10.04
CA ILE A 487 6.22 -2.61 -8.62
C ILE A 487 7.10 -1.48 -8.07
N ARG A 488 6.49 -0.52 -7.39
CA ARG A 488 7.21 0.60 -6.78
C ARG A 488 6.56 1.06 -5.48
N ASN A 489 7.38 1.58 -4.58
CA ASN A 489 6.93 2.06 -3.27
C ASN A 489 6.18 0.98 -2.51
N ALA A 490 6.80 -0.18 -2.38
CA ALA A 490 6.18 -1.36 -1.78
C ALA A 490 7.08 -1.97 -0.71
N SER A 491 6.47 -2.71 0.21
CA SER A 491 7.21 -3.39 1.26
C SER A 491 6.62 -4.75 1.59
N ALA A 492 7.48 -5.67 2.01
CA ALA A 492 7.09 -6.96 2.55
C ALA A 492 7.76 -7.17 3.90
N ASN A 493 6.97 -7.50 4.91
CA ASN A 493 7.44 -7.95 6.22
C ASN A 493 6.88 -9.35 6.45
N ALA A 494 7.54 -10.35 5.88
CA ALA A 494 7.01 -11.69 5.85
C ALA A 494 8.08 -12.71 6.25
N THR A 495 7.64 -13.76 6.93
CA THR A 495 8.43 -14.99 7.09
C THR A 495 8.20 -15.85 5.85
N VAL A 496 9.24 -16.10 5.07
CA VAL A 496 9.13 -16.80 3.79
C VAL A 496 9.89 -18.13 3.86
N THR A 497 9.19 -19.20 3.54
CA THR A 497 9.78 -20.53 3.44
C THR A 497 9.35 -21.20 2.14
N ALA A 498 10.21 -22.02 1.57
CA ALA A 498 9.87 -22.81 0.39
C ALA A 498 10.64 -24.12 0.38
N GLY A 499 10.24 -25.03 -0.49
CA GLY A 499 10.85 -26.34 -0.63
C GLY A 499 12.03 -26.34 -1.60
N LYS A 500 12.54 -27.54 -1.88
CA LYS A 500 13.69 -27.76 -2.75
C LYS A 500 13.44 -27.28 -4.17
N GLY A 501 14.48 -26.78 -4.81
CA GLY A 501 14.43 -26.35 -6.20
C GLY A 501 13.65 -25.08 -6.47
N SER A 502 13.28 -24.35 -5.43
CA SER A 502 12.49 -23.13 -5.54
C SER A 502 13.35 -21.89 -5.73
N TYR A 503 12.76 -20.83 -6.27
CA TYR A 503 13.27 -19.47 -6.17
C TYR A 503 12.56 -18.80 -5.00
N VAL A 504 13.34 -18.29 -4.04
CA VAL A 504 12.79 -17.81 -2.77
C VAL A 504 13.33 -16.42 -2.47
N GLY A 505 12.44 -15.47 -2.24
CA GLY A 505 12.83 -14.12 -1.84
C GLY A 505 11.92 -13.50 -0.79
N GLY A 506 12.48 -12.65 0.03
CA GLY A 506 11.69 -11.94 1.05
C GLY A 506 10.64 -11.00 0.43
N PHE A 507 10.90 -10.52 -0.78
CA PHE A 507 9.96 -9.73 -1.56
C PHE A 507 9.45 -10.48 -2.79
N ALA A 508 10.36 -10.96 -3.64
CA ALA A 508 10.01 -11.61 -4.89
C ALA A 508 10.72 -12.97 -5.02
N GLY A 509 10.03 -13.98 -5.53
CA GLY A 509 10.68 -15.25 -5.87
C GLY A 509 11.53 -15.10 -7.12
N LYS A 510 10.95 -14.54 -8.17
CA LYS A 510 11.63 -14.35 -9.45
C LYS A 510 11.15 -13.06 -10.14
N ILE A 511 12.09 -12.41 -10.83
CA ILE A 511 11.78 -11.32 -11.76
C ILE A 511 12.16 -11.80 -13.15
N ARG A 512 11.27 -11.67 -14.11
CA ARG A 512 11.47 -12.10 -15.49
C ARG A 512 11.31 -10.95 -16.46
N ASP A 513 11.89 -11.16 -17.66
CA ASP A 513 11.82 -10.23 -18.78
C ASP A 513 12.29 -8.83 -18.35
N ASP A 514 11.55 -7.79 -18.68
CA ASP A 514 11.88 -6.42 -18.29
C ASP A 514 11.18 -5.98 -16.98
N GLY A 515 10.81 -6.91 -16.12
CA GLY A 515 10.18 -6.60 -14.84
C GLY A 515 11.01 -5.64 -14.00
N THR A 516 10.36 -4.67 -13.35
CA THR A 516 11.02 -3.66 -12.53
C THR A 516 10.45 -3.60 -11.13
N ILE A 517 11.32 -3.40 -10.16
CA ILE A 517 10.93 -3.11 -8.78
C ILE A 517 11.78 -1.93 -8.31
N ALA A 518 11.13 -0.87 -7.85
CA ALA A 518 11.79 0.35 -7.40
C ALA A 518 11.26 0.81 -6.04
N ASN A 519 12.15 1.35 -5.20
CA ASN A 519 11.80 1.88 -3.88
C ASN A 519 10.99 0.86 -3.05
N ALA A 520 11.58 -0.31 -2.84
CA ALA A 520 10.92 -1.40 -2.14
C ALA A 520 11.84 -1.99 -1.07
N SER A 521 11.22 -2.60 -0.07
CA SER A 521 11.96 -3.22 1.03
C SER A 521 11.38 -4.57 1.42
N ALA A 522 12.25 -5.44 1.91
CA ALA A 522 11.86 -6.72 2.50
C ALA A 522 12.48 -6.86 3.87
N SER A 523 11.68 -7.26 4.85
CA SER A 523 12.11 -7.61 6.19
C SER A 523 11.46 -8.95 6.58
N GLY A 524 12.04 -9.61 7.55
CA GLY A 524 11.60 -10.93 7.97
C GLY A 524 12.51 -12.04 7.41
N PRO A 525 12.57 -13.18 8.11
CA PRO A 525 13.47 -14.26 7.75
C PRO A 525 13.02 -14.97 6.47
N VAL A 526 14.02 -15.39 5.70
CA VAL A 526 13.84 -16.20 4.46
C VAL A 526 14.62 -17.49 4.66
N TRP A 527 13.95 -18.62 4.54
CA TRP A 527 14.53 -19.91 4.85
C TRP A 527 14.18 -20.95 3.80
N ALA A 528 15.16 -21.73 3.43
CA ALA A 528 14.99 -22.92 2.60
C ALA A 528 16.05 -23.98 2.94
N ASN A 529 15.82 -25.19 2.46
CA ASN A 529 16.79 -26.28 2.50
C ASN A 529 16.87 -26.90 1.12
N GLY A 530 17.71 -26.31 0.27
CA GLY A 530 17.90 -26.75 -1.12
C GLY A 530 17.17 -25.91 -2.16
N ALA A 531 16.94 -24.63 -1.89
CA ALA A 531 16.47 -23.68 -2.91
C ALA A 531 17.47 -23.62 -4.07
N LEU A 532 16.98 -23.41 -5.28
CA LEU A 532 17.85 -23.16 -6.43
C LEU A 532 18.52 -21.79 -6.28
N ALA A 533 17.77 -20.78 -5.87
CA ALA A 533 18.28 -19.47 -5.51
C ALA A 533 17.43 -18.86 -4.42
N ILE A 534 18.07 -18.20 -3.44
CA ILE A 534 17.40 -17.58 -2.30
C ILE A 534 18.06 -16.26 -1.97
N GLY A 535 17.24 -15.23 -1.75
CA GLY A 535 17.69 -13.91 -1.34
C GLY A 535 16.76 -13.25 -0.35
N GLY A 536 17.29 -12.32 0.42
CA GLY A 536 16.49 -11.54 1.38
C GLY A 536 15.44 -10.67 0.70
N PHE A 537 15.68 -10.30 -0.55
CA PHE A 537 14.72 -9.55 -1.38
C PHE A 537 14.20 -10.40 -2.55
N VAL A 538 15.08 -10.96 -3.35
CA VAL A 538 14.68 -11.74 -4.54
C VAL A 538 15.50 -13.04 -4.63
N GLY A 539 14.83 -14.13 -5.03
CA GLY A 539 15.53 -15.37 -5.33
C GLY A 539 16.35 -15.26 -6.61
N ASP A 540 15.72 -14.95 -7.73
CA ASP A 540 16.36 -14.83 -9.03
C ASP A 540 15.86 -13.60 -9.79
N ASN A 541 16.77 -12.65 -10.04
CA ASN A 541 16.53 -11.56 -10.98
C ASN A 541 17.04 -11.99 -12.35
N ALA A 542 16.16 -12.50 -13.20
CA ALA A 542 16.53 -13.15 -14.47
C ALA A 542 16.59 -12.17 -15.66
N GLY A 543 16.75 -10.87 -15.43
CA GLY A 543 16.86 -9.89 -16.51
C GLY A 543 16.15 -8.58 -16.22
N GLY A 544 15.53 -8.46 -15.04
CA GLY A 544 14.84 -7.26 -14.63
C GLY A 544 15.74 -6.22 -13.99
N THR A 545 15.13 -5.16 -13.49
CA THR A 545 15.79 -4.05 -12.81
C THR A 545 15.29 -3.90 -11.37
N LEU A 546 16.21 -3.87 -10.44
CA LEU A 546 16.00 -3.52 -9.04
C LEU A 546 16.68 -2.18 -8.77
N ASP A 547 15.92 -1.19 -8.34
CA ASP A 547 16.45 0.14 -8.07
C ASP A 547 15.91 0.68 -6.73
N GLY A 548 16.81 1.05 -5.83
CA GLY A 548 16.44 1.56 -4.52
C GLY A 548 15.78 0.53 -3.62
N VAL A 549 16.23 -0.72 -3.65
CA VAL A 549 15.66 -1.82 -2.87
C VAL A 549 16.54 -2.16 -1.66
N GLN A 550 15.91 -2.67 -0.61
CA GLN A 550 16.57 -3.00 0.65
C GLN A 550 16.09 -4.34 1.21
N SER A 551 16.98 -5.04 1.88
CA SER A 551 16.64 -6.24 2.67
C SER A 551 17.38 -6.25 4.01
N ASP A 552 16.71 -6.71 5.06
CA ASP A 552 17.32 -6.81 6.40
C ASP A 552 16.98 -8.10 7.17
N GLY A 553 16.15 -8.95 6.65
CA GLY A 553 15.84 -10.25 7.25
C GLY A 553 16.94 -11.27 7.04
N ASP A 554 17.11 -12.21 7.97
CA ASP A 554 18.10 -13.27 7.88
C ASP A 554 17.76 -14.23 6.72
N VAL A 555 18.80 -14.64 6.00
CA VAL A 555 18.70 -15.56 4.86
C VAL A 555 19.45 -16.85 5.19
N THR A 556 18.75 -17.96 5.16
CA THR A 556 19.33 -19.26 5.48
C THR A 556 18.96 -20.31 4.42
N ASP A 557 19.97 -20.95 3.85
CA ASP A 557 19.81 -22.19 3.09
C ASP A 557 20.81 -23.22 3.62
N LEU A 558 20.31 -24.30 4.20
CA LEU A 558 21.15 -25.33 4.83
C LEU A 558 21.80 -26.28 3.82
N ALA A 559 21.44 -26.18 2.55
CA ALA A 559 22.04 -26.95 1.46
C ALA A 559 22.87 -26.06 0.54
N SER A 560 23.29 -26.60 -0.60
CA SER A 560 24.03 -25.83 -1.61
C SER A 560 23.11 -25.00 -2.47
N GLY A 561 23.57 -23.81 -2.86
CA GLY A 561 22.77 -22.94 -3.76
C GLY A 561 23.39 -21.58 -3.97
N HIS A 562 22.62 -20.74 -4.64
CA HIS A 562 22.90 -19.32 -4.82
C HIS A 562 22.18 -18.56 -3.71
N VAL A 563 22.93 -17.96 -2.80
CA VAL A 563 22.37 -17.35 -1.58
C VAL A 563 22.91 -15.94 -1.43
N GLY A 564 22.02 -14.97 -1.40
CA GLY A 564 22.40 -13.58 -1.21
C GLY A 564 21.54 -12.86 -0.17
N GLY A 565 22.13 -11.89 0.49
CA GLY A 565 21.37 -11.04 1.43
C GLY A 565 20.25 -10.25 0.73
N LEU A 566 20.46 -9.89 -0.53
CA LEU A 566 19.44 -9.25 -1.37
C LEU A 566 18.92 -10.22 -2.43
N ALA A 567 19.81 -10.77 -3.24
CA ALA A 567 19.46 -11.62 -4.38
C ALA A 567 20.26 -12.91 -4.38
N GLY A 568 19.61 -14.04 -4.62
CA GLY A 568 20.33 -15.29 -4.83
C GLY A 568 21.12 -15.26 -6.13
N ARG A 569 20.48 -14.89 -7.22
CA ARG A 569 21.10 -14.70 -8.55
C ARG A 569 20.69 -13.36 -9.13
N ASN A 570 21.60 -12.74 -9.85
CA ASN A 570 21.31 -11.52 -10.64
C ASN A 570 21.84 -11.69 -12.07
N GLY A 571 20.92 -11.78 -13.03
CA GLY A 571 21.23 -11.72 -14.46
C GLY A 571 20.80 -10.41 -15.11
N GLY A 572 20.22 -9.50 -14.33
CA GLY A 572 19.77 -8.17 -14.76
C GLY A 572 20.58 -7.04 -14.14
N THR A 573 19.89 -6.00 -13.69
CA THR A 573 20.49 -4.79 -13.13
C THR A 573 20.02 -4.58 -11.69
N ILE A 574 20.98 -4.36 -10.80
CA ILE A 574 20.74 -3.94 -9.40
C ILE A 574 21.48 -2.63 -9.20
N ARG A 575 20.76 -1.60 -8.72
CA ARG A 575 21.38 -0.32 -8.39
C ARG A 575 20.69 0.33 -7.18
N HIS A 576 21.47 1.12 -6.44
CA HIS A 576 21.03 1.77 -5.22
C HIS A 576 20.40 0.79 -4.22
N ALA A 577 20.99 -0.39 -4.10
CA ALA A 577 20.50 -1.46 -3.23
C ALA A 577 21.34 -1.58 -1.96
N GLN A 578 20.69 -1.99 -0.89
CA GLN A 578 21.34 -2.25 0.40
C GLN A 578 20.84 -3.56 1.00
N ALA A 579 21.75 -4.38 1.49
CA ALA A 579 21.43 -5.57 2.25
C ALA A 579 22.08 -5.51 3.64
N ARG A 580 21.28 -5.71 4.67
CA ARG A 580 21.73 -5.85 6.07
C ARG A 580 21.53 -7.27 6.58
N SER A 581 21.07 -8.14 5.72
CA SER A 581 20.72 -9.53 6.04
C SER A 581 21.97 -10.33 6.43
N THR A 582 21.83 -11.16 7.47
CA THR A 582 22.80 -12.19 7.79
C THR A 582 22.56 -13.38 6.84
N VAL A 583 23.61 -13.89 6.23
CA VAL A 583 23.55 -14.97 5.24
C VAL A 583 24.23 -16.21 5.82
N THR A 584 23.50 -17.32 5.85
CA THR A 584 24.01 -18.62 6.30
C THR A 584 23.73 -19.68 5.24
N THR A 585 24.77 -20.39 4.78
CA THR A 585 24.61 -21.41 3.75
C THR A 585 25.30 -22.73 4.10
N GLY A 586 24.88 -23.79 3.43
CA GLY A 586 25.57 -25.07 3.45
C GLY A 586 26.79 -25.11 2.53
N ARG A 587 27.28 -26.32 2.29
CA ARG A 587 28.47 -26.56 1.45
C ARG A 587 28.20 -26.32 -0.04
N ASN A 588 29.27 -26.10 -0.82
CA ASN A 588 29.23 -25.88 -2.27
C ASN A 588 28.26 -24.75 -2.69
N SER A 589 28.26 -23.69 -1.91
CA SER A 589 27.34 -22.54 -2.13
C SER A 589 28.10 -21.37 -2.77
N HIS A 590 27.33 -20.52 -3.45
CA HIS A 590 27.75 -19.16 -3.78
C HIS A 590 27.02 -18.22 -2.84
N ALA A 591 27.75 -17.64 -1.89
CA ALA A 591 27.17 -16.87 -0.78
C ALA A 591 27.68 -15.41 -0.83
N GLY A 592 26.79 -14.47 -0.92
CA GLY A 592 27.13 -13.04 -0.89
C GLY A 592 26.24 -12.26 0.07
N GLY A 593 26.80 -11.23 0.69
CA GLY A 593 26.03 -10.35 1.54
C GLY A 593 24.95 -9.57 0.78
N LEU A 594 25.17 -9.33 -0.51
CA LEU A 594 24.19 -8.75 -1.42
C LEU A 594 23.67 -9.79 -2.43
N VAL A 595 24.56 -10.41 -3.17
CA VAL A 595 24.21 -11.31 -4.29
C VAL A 595 25.01 -12.61 -4.17
N GLY A 596 24.34 -13.75 -4.30
CA GLY A 596 25.02 -15.03 -4.34
C GLY A 596 25.86 -15.20 -5.62
N THR A 597 25.24 -15.07 -6.78
CA THR A 597 25.91 -15.12 -8.10
C THR A 597 25.44 -13.95 -8.96
N ASN A 598 26.38 -13.17 -9.45
CA ASN A 598 26.11 -12.04 -10.33
C ASN A 598 26.62 -12.31 -11.75
N ASP A 599 25.71 -12.43 -12.70
CA ASP A 599 25.99 -12.50 -14.14
C ASP A 599 25.67 -11.18 -14.85
N GLY A 600 24.96 -10.27 -14.18
CA GLY A 600 24.52 -8.97 -14.69
C GLY A 600 25.36 -7.82 -14.16
N ALA A 601 24.71 -6.73 -13.80
CA ALA A 601 25.34 -5.51 -13.30
C ALA A 601 24.83 -5.13 -11.93
N VAL A 602 25.74 -4.77 -11.04
CA VAL A 602 25.45 -4.19 -9.72
C VAL A 602 26.19 -2.89 -9.59
N SER A 603 25.49 -1.81 -9.27
CA SER A 603 26.12 -0.49 -9.09
C SER A 603 25.53 0.27 -7.90
N ASN A 604 26.34 1.16 -7.31
CA ASN A 604 25.93 2.04 -6.22
C ASN A 604 25.20 1.30 -5.10
N SER A 605 25.74 0.15 -4.70
CA SER A 605 25.09 -0.76 -3.76
C SER A 605 26.03 -1.20 -2.66
N SER A 606 25.47 -1.67 -1.55
CA SER A 606 26.25 -2.07 -0.37
C SER A 606 25.63 -3.23 0.39
N ALA A 607 26.48 -3.93 1.13
CA ALA A 607 26.07 -4.98 2.06
C ALA A 607 26.81 -4.81 3.39
N THR A 608 26.11 -4.98 4.50
CA THR A 608 26.68 -4.88 5.85
C THR A 608 26.50 -6.13 6.69
N GLY A 609 25.74 -7.11 6.19
CA GLY A 609 25.45 -8.35 6.93
C GLY A 609 26.61 -9.34 6.92
N ARG A 610 26.64 -10.17 7.95
CA ARG A 610 27.60 -11.28 8.07
C ARG A 610 27.26 -12.38 7.04
N VAL A 611 28.31 -12.98 6.50
CA VAL A 611 28.18 -14.13 5.60
C VAL A 611 28.90 -15.32 6.22
N SER A 612 28.20 -16.45 6.39
CA SER A 612 28.76 -17.72 6.87
C SER A 612 28.40 -18.81 5.89
N ALA A 613 29.39 -19.32 5.18
CA ALA A 613 29.22 -20.36 4.15
C ALA A 613 29.81 -21.68 4.60
N GLY A 614 29.32 -22.78 4.04
CA GLY A 614 29.86 -24.11 4.26
C GLY A 614 31.14 -24.38 3.48
N GLU A 615 31.58 -25.63 3.51
CA GLU A 615 32.82 -26.07 2.81
C GLU A 615 32.68 -25.88 1.31
N ALA A 616 33.82 -25.70 0.63
CA ALA A 616 33.97 -25.63 -0.81
C ALA A 616 33.05 -24.57 -1.46
N SER A 617 32.87 -23.44 -0.79
CA SER A 617 31.99 -22.35 -1.23
C SER A 617 32.78 -21.17 -1.79
N ASP A 618 32.10 -20.37 -2.60
CA ASP A 618 32.51 -19.02 -2.94
C ASP A 618 31.75 -18.07 -2.00
N ALA A 619 32.46 -17.35 -1.14
CA ALA A 619 31.84 -16.47 -0.14
C ALA A 619 32.43 -15.06 -0.23
N GLY A 620 31.57 -14.07 -0.36
CA GLY A 620 31.97 -12.67 -0.39
C GLY A 620 31.05 -11.80 0.45
N GLY A 621 31.59 -10.74 1.02
CA GLY A 621 30.79 -9.78 1.78
C GLY A 621 29.71 -9.08 0.93
N LEU A 622 29.95 -8.99 -0.38
CA LEU A 622 28.98 -8.48 -1.35
C LEU A 622 28.46 -9.58 -2.27
N VAL A 623 29.38 -10.29 -2.95
CA VAL A 623 29.04 -11.28 -3.99
C VAL A 623 29.83 -12.55 -3.77
N GLY A 624 29.16 -13.70 -3.86
CA GLY A 624 29.86 -14.99 -3.81
C GLY A 624 30.66 -15.27 -5.08
N LEU A 625 29.98 -15.33 -6.23
CA LEU A 625 30.59 -15.50 -7.55
C LEU A 625 30.19 -14.37 -8.48
N ASN A 626 31.16 -13.66 -9.02
CA ASN A 626 30.93 -12.57 -9.99
C ASN A 626 31.47 -12.97 -11.37
N THR A 627 30.59 -13.02 -12.35
CA THR A 627 30.91 -13.15 -13.77
C THR A 627 30.52 -11.92 -14.58
N GLY A 628 29.90 -10.93 -13.92
CA GLY A 628 29.40 -9.70 -14.51
C GLY A 628 30.12 -8.47 -13.99
N GLU A 629 29.40 -7.36 -13.87
CA GLU A 629 29.94 -6.05 -13.50
C GLU A 629 29.53 -5.65 -12.09
N LEU A 630 30.52 -5.24 -11.29
CA LEU A 630 30.35 -4.59 -9.99
C LEU A 630 31.03 -3.23 -10.06
N ASP A 631 30.29 -2.14 -9.85
CA ASP A 631 30.80 -0.78 -9.93
C ASP A 631 30.26 0.10 -8.80
N THR A 632 31.14 0.77 -8.07
CA THR A 632 30.77 1.62 -6.96
C THR A 632 30.02 0.86 -5.89
N VAL A 633 30.69 -0.13 -5.31
CA VAL A 633 30.12 -1.07 -4.34
C VAL A 633 30.96 -1.15 -3.08
N THR A 634 30.31 -1.40 -1.96
CA THR A 634 30.98 -1.55 -0.66
C THR A 634 30.42 -2.74 0.12
N ALA A 635 31.26 -3.37 0.92
CA ALA A 635 30.85 -4.38 1.88
C ALA A 635 31.60 -4.18 3.20
N THR A 636 30.88 -4.29 4.31
CA THR A 636 31.46 -4.10 5.66
C THR A 636 31.24 -5.32 6.57
N GLY A 637 30.47 -6.31 6.13
CA GLY A 637 30.20 -7.50 6.92
C GLY A 637 31.38 -8.47 6.97
N ASN A 638 31.47 -9.20 8.08
CA ASN A 638 32.46 -10.26 8.23
C ASN A 638 32.08 -11.48 7.39
N VAL A 639 33.07 -12.16 6.84
CA VAL A 639 32.87 -13.32 5.97
C VAL A 639 33.67 -14.51 6.52
N THR A 640 33.00 -15.63 6.72
CA THR A 640 33.65 -16.90 7.07
C THR A 640 33.12 -18.02 6.16
N ALA A 641 33.94 -18.99 5.92
CA ALA A 641 33.54 -20.17 5.13
C ALA A 641 34.25 -21.43 5.64
N GLY A 642 33.74 -22.58 5.25
CA GLY A 642 34.39 -23.88 5.55
C GLY A 642 35.61 -24.14 4.70
N ASN A 643 36.24 -25.28 4.93
CA ASN A 643 37.48 -25.68 4.23
C ASN A 643 37.27 -25.73 2.72
N GLY A 644 38.33 -25.46 1.97
CA GLY A 644 38.34 -25.56 0.52
C GLY A 644 37.55 -24.44 -0.20
N SER A 645 37.35 -23.33 0.46
CA SER A 645 36.55 -22.21 -0.05
C SER A 645 37.43 -21.12 -0.67
N ARG A 646 36.78 -20.27 -1.46
CA ARG A 646 37.32 -19.01 -1.96
C ARG A 646 36.56 -17.89 -1.28
N VAL A 647 37.26 -17.09 -0.53
CA VAL A 647 36.63 -16.16 0.40
C VAL A 647 37.22 -14.75 0.22
N GLY A 648 36.38 -13.78 0.03
CA GLY A 648 36.78 -12.37 -0.05
C GLY A 648 35.90 -11.47 0.77
N GLY A 649 36.45 -10.38 1.23
CA GLY A 649 35.66 -9.37 1.95
C GLY A 649 34.56 -8.75 1.08
N LEU A 650 34.79 -8.69 -0.23
CA LEU A 650 33.82 -8.22 -1.22
C LEU A 650 33.29 -9.38 -2.08
N VAL A 651 34.19 -10.12 -2.71
CA VAL A 651 33.84 -11.17 -3.69
C VAL A 651 34.60 -12.44 -3.38
N GLY A 652 33.91 -13.58 -3.39
CA GLY A 652 34.56 -14.89 -3.27
C GLY A 652 35.41 -15.21 -4.48
N THR A 653 34.81 -15.30 -5.65
CA THR A 653 35.46 -15.54 -6.95
C THR A 653 34.99 -14.55 -7.99
N ASN A 654 35.94 -13.87 -8.64
CA ASN A 654 35.73 -13.00 -9.77
C ASN A 654 36.23 -13.74 -11.02
N GLN A 655 35.34 -14.09 -11.95
CA GLN A 655 35.63 -15.10 -12.97
C GLN A 655 35.10 -14.71 -14.34
N GLY A 656 35.93 -14.91 -15.36
CA GLY A 656 35.52 -14.76 -16.75
C GLY A 656 35.89 -13.42 -17.36
N ASN A 657 35.85 -13.32 -18.69
CA ASN A 657 36.32 -12.17 -19.45
C ASN A 657 35.43 -10.91 -19.29
N ARG A 658 34.22 -11.07 -18.80
CA ARG A 658 33.32 -9.97 -18.54
C ARG A 658 33.27 -9.58 -17.07
N ALA A 659 33.90 -10.33 -16.20
CA ALA A 659 33.90 -10.06 -14.77
C ALA A 659 34.79 -8.86 -14.45
N ILE A 660 34.22 -7.85 -13.89
CA ILE A 660 34.93 -6.65 -13.45
C ILE A 660 34.43 -6.17 -12.09
N VAL A 661 35.37 -5.82 -11.23
CA VAL A 661 35.14 -5.15 -9.96
C VAL A 661 35.86 -3.82 -10.03
N ARG A 662 35.11 -2.71 -9.97
CA ARG A 662 35.70 -1.37 -10.00
C ARG A 662 35.06 -0.43 -9.00
N HIS A 663 35.84 0.55 -8.53
CA HIS A 663 35.40 1.53 -7.57
C HIS A 663 34.79 0.86 -6.32
N ALA A 664 35.53 -0.09 -5.75
CA ALA A 664 35.02 -0.95 -4.69
C ALA A 664 35.85 -0.81 -3.40
N ALA A 665 35.20 -0.98 -2.27
CA ALA A 665 35.86 -0.97 -0.97
C ALA A 665 35.23 -1.98 -0.01
N THR A 666 36.07 -2.59 0.83
CA THR A 666 35.57 -3.48 1.88
C THR A 666 36.36 -3.28 3.18
N THR A 667 35.67 -3.42 4.30
CA THR A 667 36.25 -3.29 5.64
C THR A 667 36.03 -4.53 6.51
N GLY A 668 35.31 -5.54 6.05
CA GLY A 668 34.98 -6.73 6.82
C GLY A 668 36.17 -7.64 7.06
N ASN A 669 36.14 -8.36 8.18
CA ASN A 669 37.12 -9.41 8.48
C ASN A 669 36.78 -10.67 7.68
N VAL A 670 37.81 -11.38 7.23
CA VAL A 670 37.64 -12.52 6.33
C VAL A 670 38.40 -13.70 6.91
N GLY A 671 37.78 -14.88 6.93
CA GLY A 671 38.46 -16.07 7.47
C GLY A 671 37.95 -17.38 6.91
N ALA A 672 38.92 -18.28 6.62
CA ALA A 672 38.65 -19.68 6.28
C ALA A 672 39.94 -20.48 6.36
N ASN A 673 39.84 -21.73 6.77
CA ASN A 673 40.99 -22.66 6.82
C ASN A 673 41.05 -23.50 5.56
N ASN A 674 42.26 -23.94 5.19
CA ASN A 674 42.50 -24.75 3.97
C ASN A 674 41.85 -24.13 2.74
N SER A 675 41.94 -22.82 2.59
CA SER A 675 41.17 -22.04 1.64
C SER A 675 42.04 -21.00 0.94
N THR A 676 41.47 -20.29 0.00
CA THR A 676 42.03 -19.12 -0.65
C THR A 676 41.28 -17.90 -0.16
N VAL A 677 41.97 -17.00 0.54
CA VAL A 677 41.36 -15.91 1.27
C VAL A 677 42.00 -14.58 0.88
N GLY A 678 41.18 -13.63 0.46
CA GLY A 678 41.62 -12.26 0.14
C GLY A 678 40.78 -11.22 0.90
N GLY A 679 41.39 -10.12 1.24
CA GLY A 679 40.68 -9.01 1.92
C GLY A 679 39.56 -8.44 1.07
N LEU A 680 39.77 -8.36 -0.25
CA LEU A 680 38.75 -7.94 -1.23
C LEU A 680 38.18 -9.14 -1.98
N VAL A 681 39.01 -9.91 -2.62
CA VAL A 681 38.63 -11.03 -3.51
C VAL A 681 39.42 -12.28 -3.14
N GLY A 682 38.74 -13.42 -3.00
CA GLY A 682 39.44 -14.68 -2.79
C GLY A 682 40.25 -15.12 -4.02
N LEU A 683 39.57 -15.37 -5.12
CA LEU A 683 40.17 -15.71 -6.41
C LEU A 683 39.77 -14.73 -7.50
N ASN A 684 40.73 -14.05 -8.09
CA ASN A 684 40.54 -13.26 -9.32
C ASN A 684 41.03 -14.14 -10.48
N ASP A 685 40.11 -14.78 -11.19
CA ASP A 685 40.44 -15.82 -12.15
C ASP A 685 40.85 -15.24 -13.52
N GLN A 686 41.26 -16.11 -14.42
CA GLN A 686 41.77 -15.71 -15.72
C GLN A 686 40.78 -14.86 -16.50
N GLY A 687 41.20 -13.71 -16.99
CA GLY A 687 40.39 -12.77 -17.75
C GLY A 687 39.58 -11.78 -16.91
N ALA A 688 39.47 -12.02 -15.62
CA ALA A 688 38.74 -11.14 -14.72
C ALA A 688 39.59 -9.93 -14.30
N VAL A 689 38.94 -8.81 -14.00
CA VAL A 689 39.58 -7.53 -13.70
C VAL A 689 39.13 -6.97 -12.35
N ILE A 690 40.07 -6.49 -11.59
CA ILE A 690 39.84 -5.65 -10.39
C ILE A 690 40.48 -4.29 -10.67
N ASP A 691 39.75 -3.22 -10.56
CA ASP A 691 40.22 -1.87 -10.87
C ASP A 691 39.73 -0.84 -9.81
N ASP A 692 40.66 -0.08 -9.27
CA ASP A 692 40.39 0.96 -8.27
C ASP A 692 39.59 0.40 -7.08
N ALA A 693 40.16 -0.52 -6.37
CA ALA A 693 39.54 -1.16 -5.23
C ALA A 693 40.46 -1.17 -3.99
N SER A 694 39.87 -1.28 -2.81
CA SER A 694 40.61 -1.29 -1.57
C SER A 694 40.00 -2.21 -0.51
N SER A 695 40.85 -2.71 0.39
CA SER A 695 40.44 -3.52 1.54
C SER A 695 41.16 -3.12 2.82
N THR A 696 40.49 -3.24 3.97
CA THR A 696 41.07 -2.86 5.28
C THR A 696 40.87 -3.89 6.39
N GLY A 697 40.13 -4.95 6.21
CA GLY A 697 39.80 -5.93 7.25
C GLY A 697 40.98 -6.85 7.60
N THR A 698 40.80 -7.64 8.66
CA THR A 698 41.75 -8.69 9.05
C THR A 698 41.49 -9.98 8.29
N ILE A 699 42.56 -10.62 7.84
CA ILE A 699 42.50 -11.85 7.07
C ILE A 699 43.09 -12.99 7.90
N ALA A 700 42.34 -14.07 8.03
CA ALA A 700 42.72 -15.22 8.84
C ALA A 700 42.47 -16.56 8.10
N GLY A 701 43.29 -17.55 8.39
CA GLY A 701 43.09 -18.90 7.88
C GLY A 701 44.37 -19.73 8.01
N THR A 702 44.28 -20.90 8.64
CA THR A 702 45.40 -21.82 8.72
C THR A 702 45.47 -22.69 7.47
N PHE A 703 46.66 -23.03 7.02
CA PHE A 703 46.91 -23.83 5.79
C PHE A 703 46.27 -23.23 4.55
N SER A 704 46.19 -21.91 4.50
CA SER A 704 45.48 -21.19 3.44
C SER A 704 46.44 -20.32 2.62
N THR A 705 46.02 -19.96 1.41
CA THR A 705 46.60 -18.88 0.62
C THR A 705 45.96 -17.58 1.04
N LEU A 706 46.74 -16.66 1.59
CA LEU A 706 46.25 -15.41 2.17
C LEU A 706 46.78 -14.21 1.41
N GLY A 707 45.94 -13.34 0.92
CA GLY A 707 46.30 -12.07 0.31
C GLY A 707 45.59 -10.89 0.96
N GLY A 708 46.31 -9.82 1.22
CA GLY A 708 45.71 -8.62 1.82
C GLY A 708 44.59 -8.04 0.98
N LEU A 709 44.76 -8.05 -0.34
CA LEU A 709 43.72 -7.64 -1.28
C LEU A 709 43.08 -8.88 -1.96
N VAL A 710 43.92 -9.72 -2.54
CA VAL A 710 43.49 -10.89 -3.33
C VAL A 710 44.23 -12.12 -2.87
N GLY A 711 43.54 -13.22 -2.60
CA GLY A 711 44.18 -14.50 -2.27
C GLY A 711 44.99 -15.07 -3.41
N GLU A 712 44.36 -15.35 -4.52
CA GLU A 712 45.02 -15.80 -5.76
C GLU A 712 44.59 -14.91 -6.93
N ASN A 713 45.57 -14.45 -7.71
CA ASN A 713 45.34 -13.66 -8.91
C ASN A 713 45.80 -14.40 -10.15
N ALA A 714 44.87 -14.71 -11.05
CA ALA A 714 45.13 -15.23 -12.39
C ALA A 714 44.62 -14.26 -13.46
N GLY A 715 44.03 -13.17 -13.08
CA GLY A 715 43.52 -12.08 -13.94
C GLY A 715 44.36 -10.81 -13.79
N THR A 716 43.69 -9.67 -13.91
CA THR A 716 44.32 -8.34 -13.82
C THR A 716 43.86 -7.62 -12.55
N ILE A 717 44.82 -7.05 -11.82
CA ILE A 717 44.56 -6.11 -10.70
C ILE A 717 45.20 -4.79 -11.11
N ARG A 718 44.42 -3.68 -11.06
CA ARG A 718 44.89 -2.33 -11.38
C ARG A 718 44.53 -1.33 -10.30
N ALA A 719 45.42 -0.37 -10.07
CA ALA A 719 45.18 0.81 -9.26
C ALA A 719 44.49 0.53 -7.93
N SER A 720 44.87 -0.58 -7.30
CA SER A 720 44.19 -1.06 -6.09
C SER A 720 45.14 -1.09 -4.90
N THR A 721 44.57 -1.01 -3.69
CA THR A 721 45.31 -0.82 -2.46
C THR A 721 44.82 -1.76 -1.37
N SER A 722 45.75 -2.40 -0.65
CA SER A 722 45.45 -3.16 0.55
C SER A 722 45.93 -2.43 1.81
N SER A 723 45.05 -2.24 2.77
CA SER A 723 45.40 -1.92 4.16
C SER A 723 44.99 -3.06 5.11
N SER A 724 44.66 -4.19 4.56
CA SER A 724 44.28 -5.38 5.32
C SER A 724 45.47 -6.00 6.04
N ARG A 725 45.22 -6.61 7.17
CA ARG A 725 46.24 -7.24 7.99
C ARG A 725 46.04 -8.75 8.04
N ILE A 726 47.11 -9.49 7.83
CA ILE A 726 47.14 -10.94 8.02
C ILE A 726 47.24 -11.21 9.53
N ASP A 727 46.35 -12.06 10.04
CA ASP A 727 46.39 -12.50 11.42
C ASP A 727 47.62 -13.38 11.64
N PRO A 728 48.56 -13.00 12.53
CA PRO A 728 49.79 -13.78 12.75
C PRO A 728 49.56 -15.23 13.18
N ALA A 729 48.45 -15.53 13.87
CA ALA A 729 48.10 -16.88 14.25
C ALA A 729 47.87 -17.80 13.04
N SER A 730 47.53 -17.27 11.89
CA SER A 730 47.28 -18.02 10.67
C SER A 730 48.55 -18.57 10.03
N THR A 731 49.73 -18.06 10.39
CA THR A 731 51.02 -18.42 9.79
C THR A 731 51.87 -19.32 10.67
N ILE A 732 51.41 -19.68 11.89
CA ILE A 732 52.18 -20.45 12.89
C ILE A 732 52.48 -21.89 12.42
N TYR A 733 51.50 -22.50 11.78
CA TYR A 733 51.61 -23.93 11.39
C TYR A 733 52.05 -24.13 9.94
N GLY A 734 52.57 -23.08 9.29
CA GLY A 734 52.84 -23.12 7.85
C GLY A 734 51.57 -22.85 7.06
N GLY A 735 51.70 -22.78 5.77
CA GLY A 735 50.61 -22.52 4.86
C GLY A 735 51.07 -22.60 3.43
N ARG A 736 50.18 -22.27 2.49
CA ARG A 736 50.50 -22.31 1.07
C ARG A 736 51.31 -21.09 0.66
N SER A 737 50.78 -19.90 0.95
CA SER A 737 51.43 -18.64 0.59
C SER A 737 50.74 -17.46 1.29
N TRP A 738 51.47 -16.40 1.68
CA TRP A 738 50.95 -15.22 2.30
C TRP A 738 51.56 -13.95 1.66
N GLY A 739 50.73 -13.05 1.23
CA GLY A 739 51.15 -11.75 0.73
C GLY A 739 50.31 -10.61 1.26
N THR A 740 50.90 -9.49 1.61
CA THR A 740 50.16 -8.33 2.10
C THR A 740 49.30 -7.68 1.04
N LEU A 741 49.54 -7.91 -0.23
CA LEU A 741 48.70 -7.53 -1.37
C LEU A 741 48.05 -8.75 -2.01
N VAL A 742 48.87 -9.72 -2.48
CA VAL A 742 48.40 -10.92 -3.16
C VAL A 742 49.11 -12.16 -2.58
N GLY A 743 48.36 -13.18 -2.25
CA GLY A 743 48.93 -14.43 -1.75
C GLY A 743 49.66 -15.20 -2.82
N TYR A 744 49.03 -15.43 -3.96
CA TYR A 744 49.61 -16.14 -5.10
C TYR A 744 49.25 -15.43 -6.41
N ASN A 745 50.27 -14.99 -7.17
CA ASN A 745 50.09 -14.43 -8.50
C ASN A 745 50.38 -15.46 -9.55
N ASN A 746 49.34 -16.00 -10.18
CA ASN A 746 49.43 -17.16 -11.11
C ASN A 746 50.03 -16.73 -12.45
N ARG A 747 50.31 -17.68 -13.31
CA ARG A 747 50.96 -17.49 -14.62
C ARG A 747 50.24 -16.46 -15.51
N SER A 748 48.93 -16.45 -15.51
CA SER A 748 48.11 -15.48 -16.28
C SER A 748 47.85 -14.19 -15.50
N GLY A 749 48.31 -14.08 -14.26
CA GLY A 749 48.08 -12.91 -13.41
C GLY A 749 48.95 -11.73 -13.79
N ASN A 750 48.36 -10.53 -13.73
CA ASN A 750 49.07 -9.26 -13.87
C ASN A 750 48.60 -8.29 -12.79
N ILE A 751 49.58 -7.74 -12.07
CA ILE A 751 49.31 -6.73 -11.02
C ILE A 751 49.91 -5.41 -11.51
N GLU A 752 49.08 -4.39 -11.67
CA GLU A 752 49.48 -3.07 -12.17
C GLU A 752 49.15 -1.96 -11.18
N ALA A 753 50.09 -1.04 -10.96
CA ALA A 753 49.89 0.21 -10.19
C ALA A 753 49.18 0.02 -8.87
N SER A 754 49.47 -1.08 -8.19
CA SER A 754 48.79 -1.45 -6.92
C SER A 754 49.79 -1.46 -5.77
N SER A 755 49.30 -1.21 -4.55
CA SER A 755 50.19 -1.00 -3.42
C SER A 755 49.57 -1.48 -2.10
N VAL A 756 50.40 -1.55 -1.07
CA VAL A 756 50.03 -1.81 0.31
C VAL A 756 50.18 -0.54 1.11
N GLU A 757 49.20 -0.21 1.91
CA GLU A 757 49.20 0.93 2.83
C GLU A 757 48.99 0.45 4.28
N GLY A 758 49.31 1.32 5.24
CA GLY A 758 49.14 1.02 6.66
C GLY A 758 50.41 0.49 7.33
N ALA A 759 50.27 -0.10 8.51
CA ALA A 759 51.37 -0.60 9.30
C ALA A 759 52.05 -1.77 8.60
N ALA A 760 53.38 -1.77 8.55
CA ALA A 760 54.18 -2.84 7.95
C ALA A 760 53.97 -4.17 8.68
N GLN A 761 53.89 -5.25 7.92
CA GLN A 761 53.84 -6.63 8.42
C GLN A 761 55.06 -7.41 7.91
N PRO A 762 55.46 -8.46 8.65
CA PRO A 762 56.65 -9.25 8.29
C PRO A 762 56.40 -10.26 7.15
N TYR A 763 55.61 -9.85 6.16
CA TYR A 763 55.26 -10.68 5.00
C TYR A 763 55.62 -10.00 3.69
N TYR A 764 55.85 -10.77 2.65
CA TYR A 764 56.04 -10.23 1.28
C TYR A 764 54.79 -9.54 0.80
N MET A 765 54.92 -8.61 -0.13
CA MET A 765 53.76 -8.00 -0.82
C MET A 765 53.03 -9.03 -1.67
N VAL A 766 53.76 -9.86 -2.40
CA VAL A 766 53.24 -11.03 -3.11
C VAL A 766 53.92 -12.27 -2.54
N GLY A 767 53.17 -13.19 -1.98
CA GLY A 767 53.69 -14.37 -1.31
C GLY A 767 54.42 -15.29 -2.24
N LEU A 768 53.86 -15.54 -3.42
CA LEU A 768 54.49 -16.27 -4.49
C LEU A 768 53.99 -15.77 -5.85
N SER A 769 54.89 -15.43 -6.75
CA SER A 769 54.55 -15.05 -8.11
C SER A 769 55.16 -15.97 -9.14
N ILE A 770 54.38 -16.32 -10.14
CA ILE A 770 54.84 -16.90 -11.41
C ILE A 770 54.23 -16.12 -12.59
N GLY A 771 53.64 -14.98 -12.33
CA GLY A 771 52.97 -14.10 -13.27
C GLY A 771 53.68 -12.73 -13.41
N LYS A 772 52.92 -11.73 -13.91
CA LYS A 772 53.45 -10.38 -14.18
C LYS A 772 53.12 -9.41 -13.08
N ILE A 773 54.01 -8.44 -12.88
CA ILE A 773 53.80 -7.23 -12.05
C ILE A 773 54.25 -6.07 -12.90
N ASN A 774 53.39 -5.09 -13.13
CA ASN A 774 53.63 -3.95 -14.00
C ASN A 774 54.17 -4.34 -15.40
N GLY A 775 53.59 -5.41 -15.94
CA GLY A 775 53.94 -5.88 -17.28
C GLY A 775 55.18 -6.73 -17.39
N GLN A 776 55.90 -6.98 -16.30
CA GLN A 776 57.12 -7.78 -16.29
C GLN A 776 56.95 -9.07 -15.46
N TRP A 777 57.58 -10.13 -15.90
CA TRP A 777 57.51 -11.44 -15.21
C TRP A 777 58.30 -11.41 -13.90
N TYR A 778 57.70 -11.92 -12.85
CA TYR A 778 58.31 -12.11 -11.53
C TYR A 778 58.11 -13.54 -11.07
N TYR A 779 59.15 -14.17 -10.59
CA TYR A 779 59.12 -15.54 -10.09
C TYR A 779 59.61 -15.59 -8.64
N GLY A 780 58.82 -16.21 -7.76
CA GLY A 780 59.07 -16.29 -6.34
C GLY A 780 58.39 -15.23 -5.52
N PRO A 781 58.72 -15.07 -4.23
CA PRO A 781 58.16 -14.02 -3.40
C PRO A 781 58.61 -12.63 -3.85
N VAL A 782 57.74 -11.61 -3.71
CA VAL A 782 58.04 -10.26 -4.12
C VAL A 782 57.84 -9.32 -2.94
N ASP A 783 58.85 -8.53 -2.61
CA ASP A 783 58.88 -7.72 -1.41
C ASP A 783 58.16 -6.35 -1.59
N ARG A 784 58.26 -5.75 -2.77
CA ARG A 784 57.53 -4.48 -3.08
C ARG A 784 57.35 -4.29 -4.58
#